data_7e553aed375cc469fe8452fbdd7dcfa1
#
_entry.id   7e553aed375cc469fe8452fbdd7dcfa1
#
_cell.length_a   1.000
_cell.length_b   1.000
_cell.length_c   1.000
_cell.angle_alpha   90.00
_cell.angle_beta   90.00
_cell.angle_gamma   90.00
#
_symmetry.space_group_name_H-M   'P 1'
#
loop_
_entity.id
_entity.type
_entity.pdbx_description
1 polymer ?
#
loop_
_entity_poly.entity_id
_entity_poly.type
_entity_poly.pdbx_seq_one_letter_code
_entity_poly.pdbx_strand_id
1 'polypeptide(L)'
;KGVVYNEMKGAMSDPSSLLGRRLTRHLYPTATYRHNSGGEPEDIPNLTWQQLREFHARYYHPSNAWFFSYGNLDLGELLGIVEERVLQQFERIDPDSEVALEQHLSEPLQVSEFYPLDPGETLEKRSMVQLAWLTVDINDSYQRLALNLLSSLLLGTPAAPLYKALLDSGLGANLTPATGYHDDYRNTFFSVGLQGTDPQHCQAIEKLIIDTLEEVAQTGFSNERIEAAIHRLEFSTREVTGDSYPYALLLLMRVFGPWLHGGDPLDVLKFSDQLGRLRKDVEQGGFFEELIRKWLLDNSHRVTLVLQPDVEMGARQEAAVRATLDAKQQQLDEQQRQRLVEEAKELKLAQEAPEDLSCLPTLALTDIPADEAPVEVKQVAHDQVTTFWFDQPTNGIGYVTLNFSINDLTSEQLNYLPVFSSLLTQVGAGGRTYLEMAEAMEAVTGGISARTSLLDDPADLNQYDAGFELKGKALVRNSVALMELMQDFLLTADFSDLHRLHKVLGQMQVSMENSVPQSGHTYAARMAAAGFSPASRLREQWSGLSQLALVRELAAKEVNQLDELAAILSSIAQSLFAQAQLQVAVAVEEQHFPSFEGALVTLLESLNCSAQTASSAPQPFNPEPGRHGLVWSLPVQYVTRVFKTVPYNHPDSAALAVLARLLRAEFLHREIREKGGAYGGMAGHNSGAGLFSLLSYRDPHLERTLKVFDDAIDWVIAGGFEKVSVEEAILAVFSDLDKPLSPSGLASHEFACIRRGISLNMRNAFRRQLLTVDAADLVRRDHDPAFQLTA
;
A
#
# COMPACT_ATOMS: atom_id res chain seq x y z
N LYS A 1 -23.34 -13.69 15.06
CA LYS A 1 -22.46 -12.60 14.63
C LYS A 1 -21.04 -12.94 15.02
N GLY A 2 -20.18 -13.29 14.07
CA GLY A 2 -18.75 -13.50 14.34
C GLY A 2 -17.92 -12.46 13.59
N VAL A 3 -16.93 -11.86 14.23
CA VAL A 3 -16.05 -10.89 13.58
C VAL A 3 -15.34 -11.54 12.39
N VAL A 4 -14.75 -12.73 12.60
CA VAL A 4 -14.06 -13.48 11.54
C VAL A 4 -15.00 -13.87 10.39
N TYR A 5 -16.26 -14.28 10.69
CA TYR A 5 -17.24 -14.57 9.64
C TYR A 5 -17.53 -13.36 8.74
N ASN A 6 -17.74 -12.18 9.35
CA ASN A 6 -18.01 -10.94 8.60
C ASN A 6 -16.78 -10.46 7.83
N GLU A 7 -15.60 -10.61 8.42
CA GLU A 7 -14.32 -10.29 7.79
C GLU A 7 -14.12 -11.15 6.52
N MET A 8 -14.30 -12.45 6.65
CA MET A 8 -14.16 -13.36 5.51
C MET A 8 -15.24 -13.15 4.46
N LYS A 9 -16.49 -12.86 4.86
CA LYS A 9 -17.55 -12.47 3.92
C LYS A 9 -17.18 -11.21 3.13
N GLY A 10 -16.58 -10.23 3.79
CA GLY A 10 -16.08 -9.01 3.13
C GLY A 10 -14.89 -9.29 2.19
N ALA A 11 -13.93 -10.12 2.63
CA ALA A 11 -12.78 -10.50 1.82
C ALA A 11 -13.17 -11.32 0.57
N MET A 12 -14.23 -12.14 0.67
CA MET A 12 -14.74 -12.93 -0.44
C MET A 12 -15.65 -12.13 -1.41
N SER A 13 -15.88 -10.86 -1.16
CA SER A 13 -16.56 -9.95 -2.11
C SER A 13 -15.59 -9.22 -3.04
N ASP A 14 -14.28 -9.25 -2.77
CA ASP A 14 -13.27 -8.65 -3.62
C ASP A 14 -12.80 -9.64 -4.70
N PRO A 15 -12.99 -9.34 -6.01
CA PRO A 15 -12.61 -10.24 -7.10
C PRO A 15 -11.10 -10.57 -7.12
N SER A 16 -10.24 -9.62 -6.72
CA SER A 16 -8.78 -9.83 -6.68
C SER A 16 -8.38 -10.84 -5.61
N SER A 17 -8.96 -10.73 -4.43
CA SER A 17 -8.78 -11.69 -3.33
C SER A 17 -9.30 -13.08 -3.70
N LEU A 18 -10.47 -13.14 -4.36
CA LEU A 18 -11.05 -14.40 -4.85
C LEU A 18 -10.16 -15.05 -5.89
N LEU A 19 -9.62 -14.29 -6.85
CA LEU A 19 -8.74 -14.83 -7.89
C LEU A 19 -7.58 -15.61 -7.27
N GLY A 20 -6.84 -15.01 -6.35
CA GLY A 20 -5.71 -15.65 -5.67
C GLY A 20 -6.13 -16.93 -4.93
N ARG A 21 -7.21 -16.88 -4.14
CA ARG A 21 -7.70 -18.02 -3.34
C ARG A 21 -8.22 -19.18 -4.22
N ARG A 22 -8.93 -18.87 -5.29
CA ARG A 22 -9.42 -19.89 -6.24
C ARG A 22 -8.27 -20.48 -7.03
N LEU A 23 -7.28 -19.66 -7.41
CA LEU A 23 -6.08 -20.15 -8.09
C LEU A 23 -5.31 -21.14 -7.21
N THR A 24 -5.00 -20.80 -5.96
CA THR A 24 -4.28 -21.70 -5.05
C THR A 24 -5.06 -22.96 -4.73
N ARG A 25 -6.39 -22.90 -4.62
CA ARG A 25 -7.26 -24.08 -4.42
C ARG A 25 -7.10 -25.12 -5.52
N HIS A 26 -6.97 -24.68 -6.77
CA HIS A 26 -6.83 -25.58 -7.91
C HIS A 26 -5.38 -25.94 -8.22
N LEU A 27 -4.42 -25.05 -7.88
CA LEU A 27 -3.00 -25.30 -8.07
C LEU A 27 -2.42 -26.26 -7.03
N TYR A 28 -3.03 -26.33 -5.83
CA TYR A 28 -2.59 -27.21 -4.73
C TYR A 28 -3.73 -28.15 -4.29
N PRO A 29 -4.17 -29.09 -5.14
CA PRO A 29 -5.34 -29.92 -4.84
C PRO A 29 -5.15 -30.86 -3.63
N THR A 30 -3.93 -31.17 -3.21
CA THR A 30 -3.66 -32.07 -2.08
C THR A 30 -3.01 -31.39 -0.89
N ALA A 31 -2.27 -30.30 -1.10
CA ALA A 31 -1.59 -29.57 -0.03
C ALA A 31 -2.55 -28.65 0.74
N THR A 32 -2.14 -28.23 1.94
CA THR A 32 -2.95 -27.36 2.83
C THR A 32 -3.32 -26.02 2.18
N TYR A 33 -2.55 -25.54 1.22
CA TYR A 33 -2.80 -24.27 0.52
C TYR A 33 -4.10 -24.22 -0.29
N ARG A 34 -4.75 -25.36 -0.51
CA ARG A 34 -6.11 -25.41 -1.08
C ARG A 34 -7.16 -24.76 -0.21
N HIS A 35 -6.89 -24.64 1.07
CA HIS A 35 -7.80 -24.09 2.05
C HIS A 35 -7.53 -22.60 2.29
N ASN A 36 -8.61 -21.84 2.47
CA ASN A 36 -8.48 -20.45 2.89
C ASN A 36 -8.09 -20.37 4.37
N SER A 37 -6.95 -19.75 4.68
CA SER A 37 -6.42 -19.63 6.06
C SER A 37 -7.37 -18.87 7.00
N GLY A 38 -8.16 -17.91 6.51
CA GLY A 38 -9.18 -17.21 7.28
C GLY A 38 -10.50 -18.00 7.43
N GLY A 39 -10.64 -19.13 6.73
CA GLY A 39 -11.85 -19.95 6.66
C GLY A 39 -12.85 -19.50 5.58
N GLU A 40 -13.58 -20.44 5.03
CA GLU A 40 -14.69 -20.13 4.14
C GLU A 40 -15.91 -19.70 4.98
N PRO A 41 -16.63 -18.62 4.62
CA PRO A 41 -17.80 -18.16 5.38
C PRO A 41 -18.88 -19.24 5.58
N GLU A 42 -18.95 -20.21 4.68
CA GLU A 42 -19.91 -21.33 4.76
C GLU A 42 -19.52 -22.35 5.83
N ASP A 43 -18.21 -22.50 6.11
CA ASP A 43 -17.65 -23.48 7.03
C ASP A 43 -17.50 -22.96 8.46
N ILE A 44 -17.18 -21.67 8.62
CA ILE A 44 -16.94 -21.03 9.93
C ILE A 44 -18.06 -21.31 10.95
N PRO A 45 -19.37 -21.21 10.59
CA PRO A 45 -20.47 -21.46 11.54
C PRO A 45 -20.61 -22.94 11.97
N ASN A 46 -19.90 -23.85 11.33
CA ASN A 46 -19.95 -25.29 11.61
C ASN A 46 -18.83 -25.74 12.57
N LEU A 47 -17.84 -24.86 12.83
CA LEU A 47 -16.75 -25.12 13.77
C LEU A 47 -17.30 -25.19 15.21
N THR A 48 -16.78 -26.13 15.99
CA THR A 48 -17.10 -26.27 17.40
C THR A 48 -15.98 -25.73 18.27
N TRP A 49 -16.34 -25.28 19.49
CA TRP A 49 -15.38 -24.85 20.49
C TRP A 49 -14.34 -25.93 20.83
N GLN A 50 -14.76 -27.20 20.84
CA GLN A 50 -13.85 -28.32 21.10
C GLN A 50 -12.82 -28.47 19.99
N GLN A 51 -13.22 -28.40 18.70
CA GLN A 51 -12.30 -28.43 17.56
C GLN A 51 -11.27 -27.28 17.61
N LEU A 52 -11.73 -26.07 17.97
CA LEU A 52 -10.84 -24.93 18.13
C LEU A 52 -9.79 -25.16 19.22
N ARG A 53 -10.19 -25.68 20.39
CA ARG A 53 -9.27 -26.00 21.50
C ARG A 53 -8.26 -27.10 21.12
N GLU A 54 -8.71 -28.15 20.48
CA GLU A 54 -7.86 -29.26 20.06
C GLU A 54 -6.84 -28.81 19.03
N PHE A 55 -7.27 -27.99 18.06
CA PHE A 55 -6.39 -27.38 17.06
C PHE A 55 -5.34 -26.48 17.71
N HIS A 56 -5.77 -25.61 18.63
CA HIS A 56 -4.88 -24.71 19.36
C HIS A 56 -3.85 -25.51 20.19
N ALA A 57 -4.29 -26.49 20.98
CA ALA A 57 -3.42 -27.28 21.81
C ALA A 57 -2.36 -28.08 21.00
N ARG A 58 -2.70 -28.51 19.77
CA ARG A 58 -1.79 -29.26 18.91
C ARG A 58 -0.79 -28.37 18.20
N TYR A 59 -1.22 -27.27 17.63
CA TYR A 59 -0.39 -26.49 16.71
C TYR A 59 0.22 -25.22 17.32
N TYR A 60 -0.42 -24.63 18.34
CA TYR A 60 0.09 -23.46 19.09
C TYR A 60 0.92 -23.94 20.28
N HIS A 61 2.08 -24.49 19.96
CA HIS A 61 3.00 -25.07 20.93
C HIS A 61 4.43 -24.61 20.66
N PRO A 62 5.30 -24.40 21.68
CA PRO A 62 6.70 -23.97 21.46
C PRO A 62 7.49 -24.87 20.52
N SER A 63 7.18 -26.20 20.47
CA SER A 63 7.79 -27.13 19.52
C SER A 63 7.42 -26.85 18.05
N ASN A 64 6.43 -26.01 17.79
CA ASN A 64 5.96 -25.59 16.46
C ASN A 64 6.10 -24.08 16.27
N ALA A 65 7.00 -23.43 17.00
CA ALA A 65 7.22 -21.99 16.99
C ALA A 65 8.63 -21.64 16.54
N TRP A 66 8.74 -20.57 15.77
CA TRP A 66 10.01 -19.96 15.35
C TRP A 66 10.08 -18.57 16.00
N PHE A 67 11.21 -18.32 16.70
CA PHE A 67 11.45 -17.05 17.37
C PHE A 67 12.33 -16.17 16.49
N PHE A 68 11.85 -14.99 16.16
CA PHE A 68 12.59 -13.99 15.39
C PHE A 68 12.68 -12.69 16.20
N SER A 69 13.89 -12.18 16.39
CA SER A 69 14.14 -10.89 17.00
C SER A 69 14.99 -10.02 16.10
N TYR A 70 14.72 -8.73 16.06
CA TYR A 70 15.45 -7.76 15.29
C TYR A 70 15.62 -6.47 16.09
N GLY A 71 16.85 -6.00 16.18
CA GLY A 71 17.21 -4.78 16.91
C GLY A 71 18.48 -4.95 17.72
N ASN A 72 18.85 -3.90 18.46
CA ASN A 72 19.99 -3.89 19.35
C ASN A 72 19.60 -4.43 20.75
N LEU A 73 19.28 -5.73 20.79
CA LEU A 73 18.87 -6.44 22.02
C LEU A 73 20.00 -7.35 22.50
N ASP A 74 20.15 -7.50 23.82
CA ASP A 74 21.02 -8.54 24.37
C ASP A 74 20.39 -9.92 24.11
N LEU A 75 21.05 -10.70 23.26
CA LEU A 75 20.55 -12.02 22.87
C LEU A 75 20.54 -13.00 24.05
N GLY A 76 21.50 -12.89 24.99
CA GLY A 76 21.56 -13.76 26.17
C GLY A 76 20.39 -13.50 27.09
N GLU A 77 20.04 -12.24 27.33
CA GLU A 77 18.87 -11.85 28.15
C GLU A 77 17.57 -12.35 27.50
N LEU A 78 17.42 -12.13 26.19
CA LEU A 78 16.24 -12.57 25.44
C LEU A 78 16.06 -14.09 25.49
N LEU A 79 17.14 -14.85 25.28
CA LEU A 79 17.10 -16.32 25.37
C LEU A 79 16.77 -16.78 26.78
N GLY A 80 17.27 -16.11 27.83
CA GLY A 80 16.91 -16.37 29.22
C GLY A 80 15.42 -16.17 29.48
N ILE A 81 14.83 -15.09 28.99
CA ILE A 81 13.39 -14.80 29.11
C ILE A 81 12.55 -15.88 28.40
N VAL A 82 12.92 -16.26 27.19
CA VAL A 82 12.20 -17.30 26.42
C VAL A 82 12.29 -18.64 27.15
N GLU A 83 13.47 -19.03 27.65
CA GLU A 83 13.65 -20.25 28.40
C GLU A 83 12.80 -20.28 29.68
N GLU A 84 12.90 -19.26 30.54
CA GLU A 84 12.24 -19.21 31.84
C GLU A 84 10.71 -19.06 31.72
N ARG A 85 10.24 -18.19 30.80
CA ARG A 85 8.82 -17.87 30.73
C ARG A 85 8.02 -18.77 29.79
N VAL A 86 8.67 -19.46 28.87
CA VAL A 86 8.00 -20.27 27.84
C VAL A 86 8.49 -21.72 27.87
N LEU A 87 9.75 -22.00 27.52
CA LEU A 87 10.19 -23.35 27.20
C LEU A 87 10.14 -24.30 28.40
N GLN A 88 10.42 -23.81 29.63
CA GLN A 88 10.36 -24.62 30.85
C GLN A 88 8.94 -25.07 31.22
N GLN A 89 7.92 -24.49 30.62
CA GLN A 89 6.52 -24.83 30.93
C GLN A 89 5.95 -25.91 30.03
N PHE A 90 6.70 -26.35 29.00
CA PHE A 90 6.22 -27.28 27.99
C PHE A 90 7.17 -28.45 27.80
N GLU A 91 6.61 -29.63 27.62
CA GLU A 91 7.31 -30.81 27.14
C GLU A 91 7.38 -30.77 25.61
N ARG A 92 8.46 -31.25 25.01
CA ARG A 92 8.58 -31.29 23.53
C ARG A 92 7.56 -32.27 22.95
N ILE A 93 6.82 -31.81 21.93
CA ILE A 93 5.89 -32.62 21.14
C ILE A 93 6.27 -32.61 19.66
N ASP A 94 5.73 -33.55 18.89
CA ASP A 94 5.73 -33.53 17.44
C ASP A 94 4.35 -33.04 16.94
N PRO A 95 4.22 -31.81 16.44
CA PRO A 95 2.92 -31.25 16.07
C PRO A 95 2.39 -31.82 14.75
N ASP A 96 3.20 -32.56 13.96
CA ASP A 96 2.87 -33.07 12.63
C ASP A 96 2.31 -31.94 11.72
N SER A 97 3.10 -30.86 11.60
CA SER A 97 2.73 -29.63 10.88
C SER A 97 3.47 -29.49 9.54
N GLU A 98 4.26 -30.48 9.15
CA GLU A 98 5.03 -30.44 7.92
C GLU A 98 4.12 -30.45 6.70
N VAL A 99 4.37 -29.53 5.75
CA VAL A 99 3.64 -29.44 4.49
C VAL A 99 4.42 -30.22 3.42
N ALA A 100 3.78 -31.28 2.89
CA ALA A 100 4.35 -32.06 1.80
C ALA A 100 4.39 -31.27 0.48
N LEU A 101 5.28 -31.66 -0.41
CA LEU A 101 5.26 -31.18 -1.81
C LEU A 101 3.98 -31.63 -2.49
N GLU A 102 3.40 -30.74 -3.33
CA GLU A 102 2.22 -31.02 -4.11
C GLU A 102 2.50 -32.10 -5.19
N GLN A 103 1.51 -32.94 -5.43
CA GLN A 103 1.59 -33.94 -6.50
C GLN A 103 1.30 -33.29 -7.85
N HIS A 104 2.21 -33.49 -8.81
CA HIS A 104 2.04 -32.91 -10.13
C HIS A 104 0.81 -33.44 -10.86
N LEU A 105 0.06 -32.53 -11.47
CA LEU A 105 -1.03 -32.87 -12.38
C LEU A 105 -0.48 -33.58 -13.63
N SER A 106 -1.18 -34.60 -14.11
CA SER A 106 -0.78 -35.34 -15.32
C SER A 106 -1.05 -34.57 -16.62
N GLU A 107 -1.98 -33.63 -16.58
CA GLU A 107 -2.39 -32.78 -17.71
C GLU A 107 -2.85 -31.39 -17.21
N PRO A 108 -2.75 -30.35 -18.04
CA PRO A 108 -3.23 -29.02 -17.71
C PRO A 108 -4.72 -29.00 -17.35
N LEU A 109 -5.05 -28.21 -16.32
CA LEU A 109 -6.42 -28.05 -15.80
C LEU A 109 -7.00 -26.70 -16.20
N GLN A 110 -8.19 -26.68 -16.81
CA GLN A 110 -8.95 -25.45 -17.03
C GLN A 110 -10.19 -25.45 -16.15
N VAL A 111 -10.39 -24.33 -15.41
CA VAL A 111 -11.51 -24.16 -14.48
C VAL A 111 -12.16 -22.79 -14.63
N SER A 112 -13.47 -22.75 -14.32
CA SER A 112 -14.24 -21.52 -14.24
C SER A 112 -14.79 -21.36 -12.84
N GLU A 113 -14.57 -20.18 -12.24
CA GLU A 113 -15.07 -19.77 -10.94
C GLU A 113 -15.85 -18.46 -11.07
N PHE A 114 -16.63 -18.13 -10.06
CA PHE A 114 -17.51 -16.97 -10.08
C PHE A 114 -17.28 -16.06 -8.89
N TYR A 115 -17.59 -14.77 -9.07
CA TYR A 115 -17.63 -13.79 -8.02
C TYR A 115 -18.93 -12.97 -8.07
N PRO A 116 -19.43 -12.48 -6.92
CA PRO A 116 -20.67 -11.71 -6.89
C PRO A 116 -20.51 -10.35 -7.58
N LEU A 117 -21.47 -10.01 -8.45
CA LEU A 117 -21.58 -8.69 -9.06
C LEU A 117 -22.99 -8.15 -8.82
N ASP A 118 -23.14 -6.83 -8.68
CA ASP A 118 -24.45 -6.23 -8.46
C ASP A 118 -25.35 -6.32 -9.70
N PRO A 119 -26.67 -6.55 -9.52
CA PRO A 119 -27.61 -6.75 -10.63
C PRO A 119 -27.73 -5.58 -11.62
N GLY A 120 -27.23 -4.40 -11.29
CA GLY A 120 -27.26 -3.22 -12.16
C GLY A 120 -26.01 -3.01 -13.01
N GLU A 121 -24.96 -3.83 -12.81
CA GLU A 121 -23.72 -3.68 -13.55
C GLU A 121 -23.66 -4.53 -14.81
N THR A 122 -22.89 -4.08 -15.80
CA THR A 122 -22.59 -4.84 -17.02
C THR A 122 -21.65 -5.99 -16.72
N LEU A 123 -21.87 -7.13 -17.38
CA LEU A 123 -20.97 -8.29 -17.30
C LEU A 123 -19.75 -8.16 -18.24
N GLU A 124 -19.82 -7.25 -19.23
CA GLU A 124 -18.78 -7.08 -20.23
C GLU A 124 -17.49 -6.53 -19.60
N LYS A 125 -16.37 -7.11 -19.99
CA LYS A 125 -15.02 -6.74 -19.54
C LYS A 125 -14.85 -6.77 -18.01
N ARG A 126 -15.53 -7.68 -17.35
CA ARG A 126 -15.47 -7.86 -15.88
C ARG A 126 -14.80 -9.17 -15.46
N SER A 127 -14.42 -10.03 -16.41
CA SER A 127 -13.76 -11.30 -16.10
C SER A 127 -12.24 -11.14 -15.97
N MET A 128 -11.64 -12.13 -15.31
CA MET A 128 -10.20 -12.31 -15.20
C MET A 128 -9.81 -13.68 -15.72
N VAL A 129 -8.74 -13.76 -16.50
CA VAL A 129 -8.16 -15.02 -16.99
C VAL A 129 -6.74 -15.11 -16.48
N GLN A 130 -6.42 -16.20 -15.76
CA GLN A 130 -5.13 -16.44 -15.12
C GLN A 130 -4.58 -17.81 -15.45
N LEU A 131 -3.35 -17.87 -15.94
CA LEU A 131 -2.56 -19.08 -16.04
C LEU A 131 -1.57 -19.15 -14.87
N ALA A 132 -1.37 -20.33 -14.31
CA ALA A 132 -0.36 -20.57 -13.28
C ALA A 132 0.29 -21.94 -13.44
N TRP A 133 1.59 -22.00 -13.13
CA TRP A 133 2.41 -23.21 -13.18
C TRP A 133 3.07 -23.44 -11.83
N LEU A 134 2.89 -24.65 -11.28
CA LEU A 134 3.64 -25.09 -10.11
C LEU A 134 5.11 -25.24 -10.48
N THR A 135 6.02 -24.78 -9.61
CA THR A 135 7.45 -24.78 -9.89
C THR A 135 8.25 -25.45 -8.76
N VAL A 136 9.38 -24.92 -8.35
CA VAL A 136 10.37 -25.58 -7.49
C VAL A 136 9.94 -25.67 -6.02
N ASP A 137 10.63 -26.55 -5.29
CA ASP A 137 10.63 -26.54 -3.82
C ASP A 137 11.20 -25.21 -3.31
N ILE A 138 10.52 -24.60 -2.33
CA ILE A 138 10.94 -23.34 -1.72
C ILE A 138 12.36 -23.39 -1.14
N ASN A 139 12.86 -24.58 -0.79
CA ASN A 139 14.21 -24.79 -0.27
C ASN A 139 15.30 -24.80 -1.36
N ASP A 140 14.91 -24.83 -2.65
CA ASP A 140 15.88 -24.63 -3.74
C ASP A 140 16.13 -23.13 -3.97
N SER A 141 16.96 -22.55 -3.13
CA SER A 141 17.21 -21.09 -3.13
C SER A 141 17.80 -20.59 -4.45
N TYR A 142 18.58 -21.40 -5.16
CA TYR A 142 19.16 -21.03 -6.45
C TYR A 142 18.11 -20.99 -7.58
N GLN A 143 17.28 -22.02 -7.68
CA GLN A 143 16.20 -22.04 -8.68
C GLN A 143 15.15 -20.96 -8.41
N ARG A 144 14.85 -20.69 -7.12
CA ARG A 144 13.98 -19.55 -6.75
C ARG A 144 14.52 -18.22 -7.26
N LEU A 145 15.80 -17.95 -7.03
CA LEU A 145 16.46 -16.75 -7.54
C LEU A 145 16.38 -16.65 -9.07
N ALA A 146 16.65 -17.77 -9.76
CA ALA A 146 16.61 -17.84 -11.22
C ALA A 146 15.19 -17.60 -11.78
N LEU A 147 14.16 -18.19 -11.15
CA LEU A 147 12.76 -18.00 -11.55
C LEU A 147 12.23 -16.59 -11.21
N ASN A 148 12.68 -15.99 -10.10
CA ASN A 148 12.38 -14.60 -9.78
C ASN A 148 12.94 -13.65 -10.84
N LEU A 149 14.19 -13.88 -11.25
CA LEU A 149 14.80 -13.10 -12.32
C LEU A 149 14.11 -13.34 -13.67
N LEU A 150 13.75 -14.59 -14.00
CA LEU A 150 12.95 -14.90 -15.19
C LEU A 150 11.61 -14.17 -15.19
N SER A 151 10.93 -14.14 -14.05
CA SER A 151 9.68 -13.37 -13.91
C SER A 151 9.89 -11.88 -14.20
N SER A 152 10.99 -11.30 -13.69
CA SER A 152 11.35 -9.90 -13.98
C SER A 152 11.62 -9.68 -15.47
N LEU A 153 12.34 -10.59 -16.13
CA LEU A 153 12.61 -10.53 -17.57
C LEU A 153 11.35 -10.63 -18.43
N LEU A 154 10.38 -11.44 -18.02
CA LEU A 154 9.12 -11.67 -18.77
C LEU A 154 8.06 -10.58 -18.53
N LEU A 155 8.03 -9.97 -17.33
CA LEU A 155 6.90 -9.15 -16.85
C LEU A 155 7.30 -7.81 -16.23
N GLY A 156 8.58 -7.60 -15.92
CA GLY A 156 9.05 -6.54 -15.02
C GLY A 156 8.92 -5.11 -15.57
N THR A 157 8.81 -4.92 -16.89
CA THR A 157 8.69 -3.60 -17.54
C THR A 157 7.66 -3.62 -18.66
N PRO A 158 7.19 -2.45 -19.11
CA PRO A 158 6.34 -2.35 -20.30
C PRO A 158 6.97 -2.92 -21.58
N ALA A 159 8.31 -3.02 -21.66
CA ALA A 159 9.05 -3.62 -22.76
C ALA A 159 9.23 -5.15 -22.62
N ALA A 160 8.91 -5.73 -21.45
CA ALA A 160 9.04 -7.17 -21.21
C ALA A 160 8.08 -7.97 -22.10
N PRO A 161 8.49 -9.15 -22.63
CA PRO A 161 7.77 -9.85 -23.67
C PRO A 161 6.30 -10.15 -23.34
N LEU A 162 6.04 -10.80 -22.20
CA LEU A 162 4.65 -11.14 -21.80
C LEU A 162 3.85 -9.87 -21.45
N TYR A 163 4.45 -8.92 -20.76
CA TYR A 163 3.79 -7.65 -20.44
C TYR A 163 3.30 -6.95 -21.72
N LYS A 164 4.23 -6.77 -22.67
CA LYS A 164 3.95 -6.09 -23.93
C LYS A 164 2.91 -6.84 -24.75
N ALA A 165 3.11 -8.15 -24.99
CA ALA A 165 2.22 -8.96 -25.78
C ALA A 165 0.78 -8.92 -25.25
N LEU A 166 0.60 -9.08 -23.94
CA LEU A 166 -0.71 -9.10 -23.30
C LEU A 166 -1.42 -7.75 -23.39
N LEU A 167 -0.73 -6.67 -23.08
CA LEU A 167 -1.35 -5.34 -23.07
C LEU A 167 -1.56 -4.77 -24.49
N ASP A 168 -0.75 -5.16 -25.47
CA ASP A 168 -0.94 -4.74 -26.88
C ASP A 168 -2.02 -5.56 -27.60
N SER A 169 -2.43 -6.71 -27.05
CA SER A 169 -3.42 -7.60 -27.66
C SER A 169 -4.83 -7.01 -27.75
N GLY A 170 -5.17 -6.06 -26.88
CA GLY A 170 -6.55 -5.57 -26.72
C GLY A 170 -7.53 -6.58 -26.11
N LEU A 171 -7.07 -7.75 -25.65
CA LEU A 171 -7.92 -8.81 -25.05
C LEU A 171 -8.32 -8.52 -23.60
N GLY A 172 -7.69 -7.56 -22.93
CA GLY A 172 -7.98 -7.15 -21.56
C GLY A 172 -7.43 -5.76 -21.27
N ALA A 173 -7.77 -5.20 -20.12
CA ALA A 173 -7.42 -3.83 -19.75
C ALA A 173 -6.08 -3.74 -19.01
N ASN A 174 -5.72 -4.75 -18.19
CA ASN A 174 -4.49 -4.77 -17.41
C ASN A 174 -4.11 -6.21 -17.02
N LEU A 175 -2.86 -6.40 -16.55
CA LEU A 175 -2.47 -7.65 -15.92
C LEU A 175 -3.29 -7.87 -14.63
N THR A 176 -3.52 -9.13 -14.26
CA THR A 176 -4.17 -9.49 -13.01
C THR A 176 -3.27 -9.20 -11.81
N PRO A 177 -3.83 -8.95 -10.61
CA PRO A 177 -3.05 -8.79 -9.38
C PRO A 177 -2.22 -10.02 -8.98
N ALA A 178 -2.60 -11.21 -9.44
CA ALA A 178 -1.89 -12.47 -9.17
C ALA A 178 -0.75 -12.75 -10.16
N THR A 179 -0.40 -11.81 -11.05
CA THR A 179 0.66 -11.99 -12.05
C THR A 179 2.04 -11.83 -11.42
N GLY A 180 2.94 -12.80 -11.64
CA GLY A 180 4.32 -12.79 -11.17
C GLY A 180 4.80 -14.16 -10.68
N TYR A 181 5.95 -14.16 -10.01
CA TYR A 181 6.51 -15.33 -9.33
C TYR A 181 6.19 -15.25 -7.84
N HIS A 182 5.66 -16.35 -7.29
CA HIS A 182 5.23 -16.50 -5.90
C HIS A 182 6.09 -17.54 -5.20
N ASP A 183 6.90 -17.10 -4.26
CA ASP A 183 7.90 -17.92 -3.56
C ASP A 183 7.67 -18.04 -2.04
N ASP A 184 6.41 -17.94 -1.63
CA ASP A 184 5.94 -18.04 -0.25
C ASP A 184 5.19 -19.37 0.06
N TYR A 185 5.16 -20.30 -0.89
CA TYR A 185 4.54 -21.62 -0.79
C TYR A 185 5.58 -22.74 -0.80
N ARG A 186 5.26 -23.91 -0.24
CA ARG A 186 6.16 -25.09 -0.23
C ARG A 186 6.67 -25.48 -1.63
N ASN A 187 5.78 -25.58 -2.60
CA ASN A 187 6.12 -25.46 -4.01
C ASN A 187 5.83 -24.04 -4.43
N THR A 188 6.77 -23.38 -5.03
CA THR A 188 6.58 -22.05 -5.61
C THR A 188 5.76 -22.11 -6.90
N PHE A 189 5.27 -20.99 -7.39
CA PHE A 189 4.55 -20.96 -8.66
C PHE A 189 4.81 -19.67 -9.44
N PHE A 190 4.70 -19.75 -10.75
CA PHE A 190 4.67 -18.60 -11.65
C PHE A 190 3.25 -18.43 -12.19
N SER A 191 2.77 -17.21 -12.31
CA SER A 191 1.45 -16.95 -12.87
C SER A 191 1.39 -15.67 -13.71
N VAL A 192 0.49 -15.67 -14.71
CA VAL A 192 0.27 -14.52 -15.59
C VAL A 192 -1.15 -14.49 -16.13
N GLY A 193 -1.75 -13.33 -16.26
CA GLY A 193 -3.10 -13.21 -16.76
C GLY A 193 -3.57 -11.78 -17.03
N LEU A 194 -4.78 -11.66 -17.56
CA LEU A 194 -5.45 -10.40 -17.87
C LEU A 194 -6.75 -10.22 -17.08
N GLN A 195 -6.98 -9.00 -16.60
CA GLN A 195 -8.24 -8.53 -16.06
C GLN A 195 -8.89 -7.51 -17.01
N GLY A 196 -10.17 -7.23 -16.78
CA GLY A 196 -10.92 -6.37 -17.69
C GLY A 196 -11.16 -7.04 -19.06
N THR A 197 -11.39 -8.35 -19.04
CA THR A 197 -11.60 -9.19 -20.22
C THR A 197 -12.96 -9.88 -20.17
N ASP A 198 -13.27 -10.67 -21.20
CA ASP A 198 -14.47 -11.48 -21.29
C ASP A 198 -14.13 -12.99 -21.35
N PRO A 199 -15.02 -13.89 -20.85
CA PRO A 199 -14.73 -15.32 -20.76
C PRO A 199 -14.39 -15.98 -22.11
N GLN A 200 -14.97 -15.49 -23.22
CA GLN A 200 -14.69 -15.99 -24.56
C GLN A 200 -13.25 -15.75 -25.03
N HIS A 201 -12.52 -14.83 -24.40
CA HIS A 201 -11.12 -14.55 -24.73
C HIS A 201 -10.13 -15.54 -24.08
N CYS A 202 -10.60 -16.44 -23.20
CA CYS A 202 -9.72 -17.34 -22.44
C CYS A 202 -8.72 -18.11 -23.34
N GLN A 203 -9.20 -18.76 -24.39
CA GLN A 203 -8.33 -19.52 -25.31
C GLN A 203 -7.35 -18.62 -26.08
N ALA A 204 -7.78 -17.40 -26.46
CA ALA A 204 -6.91 -16.45 -27.14
C ALA A 204 -5.80 -15.93 -26.22
N ILE A 205 -6.12 -15.66 -24.95
CA ILE A 205 -5.16 -15.23 -23.93
C ILE A 205 -4.18 -16.36 -23.62
N GLU A 206 -4.67 -17.58 -23.37
CA GLU A 206 -3.81 -18.75 -23.14
C GLU A 206 -2.86 -18.98 -24.31
N LYS A 207 -3.37 -18.99 -25.54
CA LYS A 207 -2.56 -19.16 -26.73
C LYS A 207 -1.51 -18.06 -26.86
N LEU A 208 -1.87 -16.79 -26.64
CA LEU A 208 -0.94 -15.67 -26.71
C LEU A 208 0.21 -15.81 -25.69
N ILE A 209 -0.10 -16.23 -24.47
CA ILE A 209 0.91 -16.47 -23.42
C ILE A 209 1.87 -17.58 -23.86
N ILE A 210 1.34 -18.71 -24.32
CA ILE A 210 2.16 -19.86 -24.73
C ILE A 210 3.01 -19.53 -25.97
N ASP A 211 2.41 -18.92 -27.02
CA ASP A 211 3.14 -18.51 -28.22
C ASP A 211 4.29 -17.54 -27.87
N THR A 212 4.05 -16.60 -26.97
CA THR A 212 5.09 -15.64 -26.50
C THR A 212 6.21 -16.35 -25.73
N LEU A 213 5.89 -17.30 -24.86
CA LEU A 213 6.89 -18.09 -24.15
C LEU A 213 7.70 -18.97 -25.11
N GLU A 214 7.06 -19.57 -26.14
CA GLU A 214 7.75 -20.34 -27.20
C GLU A 214 8.70 -19.44 -28.00
N GLU A 215 8.27 -18.24 -28.38
CA GLU A 215 9.10 -17.26 -29.07
C GLU A 215 10.33 -16.89 -28.23
N VAL A 216 10.13 -16.53 -26.95
CA VAL A 216 11.25 -16.19 -26.05
C VAL A 216 12.18 -17.40 -25.81
N ALA A 217 11.64 -18.62 -25.70
CA ALA A 217 12.44 -19.83 -25.55
C ALA A 217 13.28 -20.17 -26.82
N GLN A 218 12.95 -19.58 -27.97
CA GLN A 218 13.70 -19.71 -29.21
C GLN A 218 14.70 -18.56 -29.42
N THR A 219 14.31 -17.34 -29.10
CA THR A 219 15.09 -16.11 -29.39
C THR A 219 16.01 -15.68 -28.25
N GLY A 220 15.66 -16.06 -27.01
CA GLY A 220 16.35 -15.63 -25.78
C GLY A 220 16.11 -14.18 -25.41
N PHE A 221 16.87 -13.71 -24.45
CA PHE A 221 16.94 -12.32 -24.01
C PHE A 221 18.27 -11.70 -24.40
N SER A 222 18.29 -10.40 -24.72
CA SER A 222 19.54 -9.68 -24.92
C SER A 222 20.35 -9.58 -23.61
N ASN A 223 21.69 -9.55 -23.72
CA ASN A 223 22.55 -9.39 -22.55
C ASN A 223 22.25 -8.12 -21.78
N GLU A 224 21.92 -7.03 -22.47
CA GLU A 224 21.56 -5.75 -21.85
C GLU A 224 20.31 -5.88 -20.97
N ARG A 225 19.31 -6.62 -21.43
CA ARG A 225 18.08 -6.88 -20.66
C ARG A 225 18.34 -7.76 -19.44
N ILE A 226 19.18 -8.78 -19.58
CA ILE A 226 19.59 -9.63 -18.46
C ILE A 226 20.35 -8.83 -17.39
N GLU A 227 21.32 -8.02 -17.81
CA GLU A 227 22.07 -7.17 -16.87
C GLU A 227 21.18 -6.12 -16.19
N ALA A 228 20.21 -5.56 -16.90
CA ALA A 228 19.22 -4.64 -16.32
C ALA A 228 18.37 -5.33 -15.24
N ALA A 229 17.89 -6.54 -15.51
CA ALA A 229 17.12 -7.30 -14.51
C ALA A 229 17.99 -7.70 -13.29
N ILE A 230 19.26 -8.08 -13.50
CA ILE A 230 20.23 -8.33 -12.43
C ILE A 230 20.48 -7.04 -11.62
N HIS A 231 20.63 -5.89 -12.27
CA HIS A 231 20.80 -4.60 -11.60
C HIS A 231 19.60 -4.27 -10.70
N ARG A 232 18.37 -4.48 -11.20
CA ARG A 232 17.14 -4.28 -10.41
C ARG A 232 17.13 -5.18 -9.17
N LEU A 233 17.51 -6.45 -9.32
CA LEU A 233 17.56 -7.40 -8.21
C LEU A 233 18.63 -7.00 -7.17
N GLU A 234 19.83 -6.60 -7.62
CA GLU A 234 20.88 -6.05 -6.74
C GLU A 234 20.38 -4.82 -6.00
N PHE A 235 19.73 -3.90 -6.72
CA PHE A 235 19.17 -2.68 -6.14
C PHE A 235 18.14 -2.99 -5.04
N SER A 236 17.14 -3.83 -5.34
CA SER A 236 16.07 -4.19 -4.39
C SER A 236 16.58 -4.95 -3.15
N THR A 237 17.70 -5.66 -3.28
CA THR A 237 18.33 -6.36 -2.16
C THR A 237 19.09 -5.42 -1.24
N ARG A 238 19.71 -4.37 -1.79
CA ARG A 238 20.46 -3.35 -1.01
C ARG A 238 19.55 -2.32 -0.35
N GLU A 239 18.40 -2.04 -0.95
CA GLU A 239 17.52 -0.97 -0.51
C GLU A 239 16.89 -1.29 0.85
N VAL A 240 17.16 -0.44 1.85
CA VAL A 240 16.48 -0.47 3.14
C VAL A 240 15.23 0.38 3.04
N THR A 241 14.08 -0.28 2.95
CA THR A 241 12.75 0.35 2.95
C THR A 241 12.08 0.12 4.30
N GLY A 242 11.07 0.90 4.66
CA GLY A 242 10.40 0.77 5.96
C GLY A 242 9.17 1.64 6.08
N ASP A 243 8.81 2.35 5.01
CA ASP A 243 7.76 3.36 5.05
C ASP A 243 6.35 2.74 5.13
N SER A 244 6.14 1.60 4.46
CA SER A 244 4.87 0.86 4.48
C SER A 244 4.85 -0.25 5.53
N TYR A 245 5.95 -1.01 5.64
CA TYR A 245 6.16 -2.07 6.63
C TYR A 245 7.53 -1.88 7.28
N PRO A 246 7.68 -2.14 8.59
CA PRO A 246 8.99 -2.15 9.23
C PRO A 246 9.97 -3.08 8.49
N TYR A 247 11.20 -2.63 8.27
CA TYR A 247 12.21 -3.41 7.54
C TYR A 247 12.44 -4.80 8.14
N ALA A 248 12.35 -4.92 9.47
CA ALA A 248 12.43 -6.19 10.17
C ALA A 248 11.39 -7.22 9.68
N LEU A 249 10.15 -6.76 9.41
CA LEU A 249 9.10 -7.64 8.87
C LEU A 249 9.38 -8.02 7.41
N LEU A 250 9.92 -7.11 6.61
CA LEU A 250 10.32 -7.45 5.23
C LEU A 250 11.45 -8.49 5.21
N LEU A 251 12.40 -8.36 6.13
CA LEU A 251 13.47 -9.33 6.30
C LEU A 251 12.92 -10.70 6.77
N LEU A 252 12.03 -10.69 7.77
CA LEU A 252 11.35 -11.89 8.24
C LEU A 252 10.61 -12.60 7.08
N MET A 253 9.83 -11.87 6.28
CA MET A 253 9.08 -12.43 5.15
C MET A 253 10.01 -13.09 4.12
N ARG A 254 11.21 -12.53 3.88
CA ARG A 254 12.20 -13.15 2.98
C ARG A 254 12.72 -14.48 3.48
N VAL A 255 12.99 -14.61 4.78
CA VAL A 255 13.58 -15.82 5.36
C VAL A 255 12.53 -16.84 5.80
N PHE A 256 11.31 -16.38 6.09
CA PHE A 256 10.26 -17.15 6.75
C PHE A 256 9.76 -18.33 5.90
N GLY A 257 9.54 -18.12 4.60
CA GLY A 257 9.07 -19.16 3.70
C GLY A 257 9.96 -20.42 3.75
N PRO A 258 11.24 -20.36 3.37
CA PRO A 258 12.15 -21.51 3.49
C PRO A 258 12.31 -22.02 4.91
N TRP A 259 12.38 -21.13 5.91
CA TRP A 259 12.60 -21.50 7.30
C TRP A 259 11.45 -22.37 7.86
N LEU A 260 10.20 -22.02 7.55
CA LEU A 260 9.02 -22.82 7.93
C LEU A 260 9.04 -24.24 7.34
N HIS A 261 9.72 -24.43 6.22
CA HIS A 261 9.81 -25.70 5.52
C HIS A 261 11.16 -26.42 5.73
N GLY A 262 11.86 -26.11 6.82
CA GLY A 262 13.10 -26.78 7.22
C GLY A 262 14.36 -26.31 6.48
N GLY A 263 14.29 -25.25 5.67
CA GLY A 263 15.45 -24.60 5.05
C GLY A 263 16.25 -23.76 6.04
N ASP A 264 17.51 -23.49 5.70
CA ASP A 264 18.38 -22.59 6.48
C ASP A 264 18.03 -21.13 6.17
N PRO A 265 17.56 -20.33 7.15
CA PRO A 265 17.27 -18.91 6.95
C PRO A 265 18.49 -18.09 6.49
N LEU A 266 19.72 -18.54 6.82
CA LEU A 266 20.96 -17.88 6.42
C LEU A 266 21.25 -18.02 4.91
N ASP A 267 20.74 -19.06 4.26
CA ASP A 267 20.94 -19.24 2.81
C ASP A 267 20.28 -18.16 1.98
N VAL A 268 19.17 -17.60 2.48
CA VAL A 268 18.48 -16.45 1.86
C VAL A 268 19.32 -15.18 1.92
N LEU A 269 20.20 -15.06 2.93
CA LEU A 269 21.07 -13.89 3.13
C LEU A 269 22.37 -13.98 2.31
N LYS A 270 22.72 -15.16 1.77
CA LYS A 270 23.91 -15.38 0.90
C LYS A 270 23.64 -14.99 -0.57
N PHE A 271 22.97 -13.86 -0.78
CA PHE A 271 22.56 -13.40 -2.11
C PHE A 271 23.73 -13.24 -3.09
N SER A 272 24.87 -12.67 -2.63
CA SER A 272 26.01 -12.36 -3.50
C SER A 272 26.64 -13.62 -4.12
N ASP A 273 26.71 -14.72 -3.37
CA ASP A 273 27.28 -15.98 -3.86
C ASP A 273 26.37 -16.62 -4.92
N GLN A 274 25.05 -16.61 -4.67
CA GLN A 274 24.07 -17.13 -5.62
C GLN A 274 24.03 -16.30 -6.91
N LEU A 275 24.12 -14.97 -6.79
CA LEU A 275 24.18 -14.08 -7.95
C LEU A 275 25.45 -14.30 -8.76
N GLY A 276 26.60 -14.51 -8.11
CA GLY A 276 27.85 -14.84 -8.79
C GLY A 276 27.80 -16.18 -9.55
N ARG A 277 27.09 -17.17 -9.02
CA ARG A 277 26.82 -18.43 -9.73
C ARG A 277 25.89 -18.21 -10.93
N LEU A 278 24.80 -17.48 -10.73
CA LEU A 278 23.82 -17.19 -11.78
C LEU A 278 24.46 -16.48 -12.98
N ARG A 279 25.33 -15.49 -12.75
CA ARG A 279 26.07 -14.81 -13.84
C ARG A 279 26.90 -15.80 -14.67
N LYS A 280 27.60 -16.74 -14.03
CA LYS A 280 28.38 -17.76 -14.71
C LYS A 280 27.52 -18.71 -15.55
N ASP A 281 26.34 -19.09 -15.03
CA ASP A 281 25.43 -19.98 -15.75
C ASP A 281 24.80 -19.25 -16.95
N VAL A 282 24.46 -17.98 -16.80
CA VAL A 282 23.96 -17.10 -17.89
C VAL A 282 25.02 -16.89 -19.00
N GLU A 283 26.30 -16.70 -18.64
CA GLU A 283 27.41 -16.56 -19.60
C GLU A 283 27.57 -17.77 -20.51
N GLN A 284 27.10 -18.95 -20.10
CA GLN A 284 27.15 -20.17 -20.95
C GLN A 284 26.10 -20.14 -22.08
N GLY A 285 25.09 -19.26 -21.99
CA GLY A 285 23.99 -19.13 -22.94
C GLY A 285 22.89 -20.17 -22.75
N GLY A 286 21.69 -19.87 -23.17
CA GLY A 286 20.52 -20.76 -23.12
C GLY A 286 19.89 -20.98 -21.75
N PHE A 287 20.38 -20.31 -20.70
CA PHE A 287 19.96 -20.56 -19.33
C PHE A 287 18.46 -20.27 -19.07
N PHE A 288 17.99 -19.10 -19.47
CA PHE A 288 16.58 -18.73 -19.26
C PHE A 288 15.65 -19.46 -20.22
N GLU A 289 16.09 -19.74 -21.44
CA GLU A 289 15.37 -20.54 -22.43
C GLU A 289 15.09 -21.97 -21.92
N GLU A 290 16.07 -22.60 -21.24
CA GLU A 290 15.90 -23.89 -20.59
C GLU A 290 14.92 -23.82 -19.41
N LEU A 291 14.96 -22.75 -18.61
CA LEU A 291 14.00 -22.54 -17.51
C LEU A 291 12.56 -22.38 -18.03
N ILE A 292 12.38 -21.62 -19.13
CA ILE A 292 11.06 -21.45 -19.76
C ILE A 292 10.53 -22.79 -20.24
N ARG A 293 11.36 -23.59 -20.95
CA ARG A 293 10.95 -24.92 -21.43
C ARG A 293 10.58 -25.81 -20.25
N LYS A 294 11.48 -25.96 -19.28
CA LYS A 294 11.31 -26.86 -18.15
C LYS A 294 10.11 -26.56 -17.29
N TRP A 295 9.92 -25.27 -16.92
CA TRP A 295 8.98 -24.87 -15.87
C TRP A 295 7.66 -24.31 -16.40
N LEU A 296 7.60 -23.85 -17.67
CA LEU A 296 6.41 -23.23 -18.23
C LEU A 296 5.86 -24.01 -19.44
N LEU A 297 6.68 -24.38 -20.41
CA LEU A 297 6.19 -25.04 -21.64
C LEU A 297 5.97 -26.55 -21.48
N ASP A 298 6.96 -27.27 -20.93
CA ASP A 298 6.93 -28.73 -20.77
C ASP A 298 6.31 -29.17 -19.42
N ASN A 299 5.75 -28.22 -18.65
CA ASN A 299 5.18 -28.47 -17.33
C ASN A 299 3.68 -28.75 -17.43
N SER A 300 3.28 -30.02 -17.16
CA SER A 300 1.86 -30.42 -17.13
C SER A 300 1.08 -29.85 -15.96
N HIS A 301 1.75 -29.46 -14.85
CA HIS A 301 1.08 -28.84 -13.71
C HIS A 301 0.78 -27.36 -13.97
N ARG A 302 -0.17 -27.12 -14.85
CA ARG A 302 -0.67 -25.82 -15.24
C ARG A 302 -2.17 -25.70 -14.98
N VAL A 303 -2.59 -24.61 -14.41
CA VAL A 303 -4.00 -24.25 -14.17
C VAL A 303 -4.34 -23.00 -14.96
N THR A 304 -5.39 -23.07 -15.78
CA THR A 304 -6.02 -21.92 -16.43
C THR A 304 -7.35 -21.63 -15.72
N LEU A 305 -7.38 -20.53 -14.97
CA LEU A 305 -8.55 -20.08 -14.20
C LEU A 305 -9.25 -18.92 -14.91
N VAL A 306 -10.56 -19.07 -15.12
CA VAL A 306 -11.45 -18.00 -15.58
C VAL A 306 -12.34 -17.58 -14.42
N LEU A 307 -12.14 -16.40 -13.86
CA LEU A 307 -13.00 -15.83 -12.82
C LEU A 307 -14.03 -14.89 -13.47
N GLN A 308 -15.32 -15.22 -13.33
CA GLN A 308 -16.42 -14.56 -14.02
C GLN A 308 -17.37 -13.87 -13.05
N PRO A 309 -17.97 -12.72 -13.43
CA PRO A 309 -19.03 -12.10 -12.64
C PRO A 309 -20.33 -12.90 -12.68
N ASP A 310 -21.04 -12.91 -11.54
CA ASP A 310 -22.37 -13.53 -11.42
C ASP A 310 -23.29 -12.64 -10.58
N VAL A 311 -24.29 -12.04 -11.21
CA VAL A 311 -25.24 -11.11 -10.58
C VAL A 311 -26.22 -11.78 -9.61
N GLU A 312 -26.38 -13.09 -9.69
CA GLU A 312 -27.28 -13.84 -8.81
C GLU A 312 -26.54 -14.47 -7.62
N MET A 313 -25.22 -14.53 -7.65
CA MET A 313 -24.42 -15.22 -6.64
C MET A 313 -24.66 -14.69 -5.22
N GLY A 314 -24.67 -13.38 -5.05
CA GLY A 314 -24.94 -12.74 -3.75
C GLY A 314 -26.31 -13.10 -3.18
N ALA A 315 -27.34 -13.03 -4.01
CA ALA A 315 -28.71 -13.39 -3.62
C ALA A 315 -28.83 -14.88 -3.28
N ARG A 316 -28.18 -15.77 -4.05
CA ARG A 316 -28.15 -17.21 -3.77
C ARG A 316 -27.45 -17.53 -2.45
N GLN A 317 -26.32 -16.91 -2.16
CA GLN A 317 -25.58 -17.07 -0.90
C GLN A 317 -26.43 -16.59 0.30
N GLU A 318 -27.08 -15.45 0.17
CA GLU A 318 -27.94 -14.90 1.21
C GLU A 318 -29.16 -15.79 1.48
N ALA A 319 -29.78 -16.28 0.43
CA ALA A 319 -30.91 -17.22 0.52
C ALA A 319 -30.51 -18.54 1.19
N ALA A 320 -29.32 -19.08 0.86
CA ALA A 320 -28.79 -20.31 1.48
C ALA A 320 -28.52 -20.13 2.98
N VAL A 321 -27.91 -19.00 3.39
CA VAL A 321 -27.71 -18.67 4.81
C VAL A 321 -29.05 -18.54 5.53
N ARG A 322 -30.02 -17.86 4.94
CA ARG A 322 -31.35 -17.69 5.51
C ARG A 322 -32.07 -19.02 5.67
N ALA A 323 -32.06 -19.87 4.65
CA ALA A 323 -32.65 -21.21 4.71
C ALA A 323 -32.03 -22.07 5.81
N THR A 324 -30.68 -21.99 5.99
CA THR A 324 -29.97 -22.70 7.07
C THR A 324 -30.40 -22.21 8.45
N LEU A 325 -30.54 -20.89 8.62
CA LEU A 325 -30.97 -20.28 9.87
C LEU A 325 -32.42 -20.61 10.18
N ASP A 326 -33.33 -20.56 9.21
CA ASP A 326 -34.74 -20.91 9.35
C ASP A 326 -34.91 -22.38 9.73
N ALA A 327 -34.13 -23.28 9.10
CA ALA A 327 -34.14 -24.70 9.44
C ALA A 327 -33.63 -24.94 10.90
N LYS A 328 -32.57 -24.29 11.32
CA LYS A 328 -32.08 -24.33 12.72
C LYS A 328 -33.13 -23.77 13.68
N GLN A 329 -33.76 -22.65 13.35
CA GLN A 329 -34.79 -22.01 14.19
C GLN A 329 -36.00 -22.92 14.40
N GLN A 330 -36.43 -23.66 13.36
CA GLN A 330 -37.55 -24.61 13.43
C GLN A 330 -37.23 -25.83 14.32
N GLN A 331 -35.97 -26.21 14.45
CA GLN A 331 -35.52 -27.33 15.29
C GLN A 331 -35.39 -26.98 16.77
N LEU A 332 -35.35 -25.68 17.11
CA LEU A 332 -35.21 -25.22 18.51
C LEU A 332 -36.55 -25.36 19.26
N ASP A 333 -36.52 -26.06 20.39
CA ASP A 333 -37.59 -26.01 21.38
C ASP A 333 -37.55 -24.71 22.22
N GLU A 334 -38.55 -24.50 23.06
CA GLU A 334 -38.65 -23.27 23.85
C GLU A 334 -37.54 -23.15 24.90
N GLN A 335 -37.05 -24.26 25.48
CA GLN A 335 -35.93 -24.24 26.44
C GLN A 335 -34.62 -23.86 25.74
N GLN A 336 -34.39 -24.40 24.56
CA GLN A 336 -33.21 -24.05 23.74
C GLN A 336 -33.23 -22.58 23.33
N ARG A 337 -34.40 -22.05 22.96
CA ARG A 337 -34.53 -20.59 22.63
C ARG A 337 -34.23 -19.71 23.82
N GLN A 338 -34.77 -20.05 25.00
CA GLN A 338 -34.47 -19.30 26.24
C GLN A 338 -33.00 -19.37 26.59
N ARG A 339 -32.38 -20.56 26.47
CA ARG A 339 -30.93 -20.70 26.70
C ARG A 339 -30.09 -19.86 25.77
N LEU A 340 -30.40 -19.80 24.47
CA LEU A 340 -29.69 -18.93 23.53
C LEU A 340 -29.83 -17.45 23.90
N VAL A 341 -30.99 -17.01 24.41
CA VAL A 341 -31.18 -15.63 24.87
C VAL A 341 -30.34 -15.34 26.11
N GLU A 342 -30.23 -16.29 27.04
CA GLU A 342 -29.43 -16.18 28.26
C GLU A 342 -27.93 -16.16 27.91
N GLU A 343 -27.46 -17.10 27.07
CA GLU A 343 -26.07 -17.13 26.59
C GLU A 343 -25.70 -15.84 25.86
N ALA A 344 -26.61 -15.26 25.07
CA ALA A 344 -26.36 -13.96 24.38
C ALA A 344 -26.27 -12.80 25.40
N LYS A 345 -27.02 -12.82 26.48
CA LYS A 345 -26.91 -11.82 27.57
C LYS A 345 -25.61 -11.98 28.35
N GLU A 346 -25.24 -13.22 28.68
CA GLU A 346 -23.99 -13.53 29.38
C GLU A 346 -22.79 -13.11 28.55
N LEU A 347 -22.80 -13.40 27.25
CA LEU A 347 -21.75 -12.95 26.33
C LEU A 347 -21.63 -11.41 26.31
N LYS A 348 -22.77 -10.73 26.24
CA LYS A 348 -22.78 -9.27 26.28
C LYS A 348 -22.21 -8.71 27.60
N LEU A 349 -22.58 -9.31 28.74
CA LEU A 349 -22.05 -8.92 30.05
C LEU A 349 -20.54 -9.19 30.14
N ALA A 350 -20.06 -10.32 29.58
CA ALA A 350 -18.64 -10.65 29.55
C ALA A 350 -17.83 -9.67 28.67
N GLN A 351 -18.42 -9.23 27.58
CA GLN A 351 -17.79 -8.20 26.69
C GLN A 351 -17.77 -6.79 27.31
N GLU A 352 -18.67 -6.52 28.24
CA GLU A 352 -18.76 -5.24 28.98
C GLU A 352 -17.97 -5.26 30.30
N ALA A 353 -17.50 -6.43 30.75
CA ALA A 353 -16.72 -6.56 31.97
C ALA A 353 -15.33 -5.92 31.79
N PRO A 354 -14.84 -5.14 32.76
CA PRO A 354 -13.48 -4.61 32.71
C PRO A 354 -12.45 -5.75 32.72
N GLU A 355 -11.48 -5.68 31.82
CA GLU A 355 -10.36 -6.62 31.79
C GLU A 355 -9.25 -6.21 32.75
N ASP A 356 -8.63 -7.17 33.43
CA ASP A 356 -7.42 -6.92 34.23
C ASP A 356 -6.19 -6.92 33.34
N LEU A 357 -5.75 -5.73 32.97
CA LEU A 357 -4.57 -5.50 32.11
C LEU A 357 -3.24 -5.43 32.88
N SER A 358 -3.27 -5.62 34.23
CA SER A 358 -2.07 -5.49 35.07
C SER A 358 -0.95 -6.49 34.78
N CYS A 359 -1.25 -7.56 34.03
CA CYS A 359 -0.28 -8.56 33.57
C CYS A 359 0.51 -8.11 32.32
N LEU A 360 0.06 -7.06 31.62
CA LEU A 360 0.72 -6.56 30.44
C LEU A 360 1.85 -5.56 30.80
N PRO A 361 3.05 -5.70 30.23
CA PRO A 361 4.10 -4.70 30.42
C PRO A 361 3.66 -3.41 29.74
N THR A 362 3.71 -2.29 30.46
CA THR A 362 3.33 -0.97 29.98
C THR A 362 4.54 -0.03 30.05
N LEU A 363 4.78 0.75 29.00
CA LEU A 363 5.73 1.84 29.01
C LEU A 363 5.20 2.97 29.91
N ALA A 364 6.09 3.60 30.67
CA ALA A 364 5.77 4.83 31.38
C ALA A 364 6.04 6.04 30.47
N LEU A 365 5.33 7.15 30.67
CA LEU A 365 5.61 8.40 29.94
C LEU A 365 7.04 8.90 30.14
N THR A 366 7.66 8.55 31.27
CA THR A 366 9.07 8.88 31.59
C THR A 366 10.07 8.12 30.71
N ASP A 367 9.66 7.04 30.06
CA ASP A 367 10.53 6.26 29.16
C ASP A 367 10.61 6.88 27.76
N ILE A 368 9.73 7.85 27.47
CA ILE A 368 9.68 8.53 26.17
C ILE A 368 10.61 9.75 26.16
N PRO A 369 11.55 9.84 25.22
CA PRO A 369 12.37 11.04 25.05
C PRO A 369 11.52 12.27 24.73
N ALA A 370 11.64 13.30 25.56
CA ALA A 370 10.91 14.56 25.37
C ALA A 370 11.32 15.31 24.08
N ASP A 371 12.56 15.10 23.64
CA ASP A 371 13.14 15.74 22.45
C ASP A 371 13.61 14.66 21.46
N GLU A 372 13.41 14.93 20.19
CA GLU A 372 13.98 14.10 19.11
C GLU A 372 15.42 14.52 18.76
N ALA A 373 16.20 13.60 18.23
CA ALA A 373 17.55 13.88 17.78
C ALA A 373 17.53 14.74 16.49
N PRO A 374 18.45 15.73 16.37
CA PRO A 374 18.55 16.51 15.14
C PRO A 374 19.06 15.65 13.99
N VAL A 375 18.53 15.89 12.79
CA VAL A 375 19.07 15.37 11.54
C VAL A 375 20.00 16.42 10.95
N GLU A 376 21.24 16.03 10.65
CA GLU A 376 22.20 16.94 10.04
C GLU A 376 21.85 17.17 8.57
N VAL A 377 21.80 18.45 8.17
CA VAL A 377 21.48 18.88 6.82
C VAL A 377 22.52 19.87 6.33
N LYS A 378 23.24 19.52 5.28
CA LYS A 378 24.18 20.44 4.62
C LYS A 378 23.45 21.17 3.49
N GLN A 379 23.37 22.50 3.56
CA GLN A 379 22.79 23.33 2.53
C GLN A 379 23.89 23.89 1.61
N VAL A 380 23.69 23.73 0.30
CA VAL A 380 24.59 24.25 -0.73
C VAL A 380 23.77 25.04 -1.74
N ALA A 381 24.20 26.25 -2.05
CA ALA A 381 23.58 27.05 -3.11
C ALA A 381 24.33 26.81 -4.44
N HIS A 382 23.58 26.45 -5.46
CA HIS A 382 24.03 26.37 -6.84
C HIS A 382 23.26 27.44 -7.64
N ASP A 383 23.88 28.60 -7.87
CA ASP A 383 23.24 29.80 -8.42
C ASP A 383 21.94 30.17 -7.68
N GLN A 384 20.78 29.98 -8.31
CA GLN A 384 19.45 30.27 -7.74
C GLN A 384 18.79 29.08 -7.05
N VAL A 385 19.42 27.89 -7.06
CA VAL A 385 18.86 26.65 -6.52
C VAL A 385 19.51 26.28 -5.19
N THR A 386 18.70 26.03 -4.19
CA THR A 386 19.16 25.49 -2.89
C THR A 386 19.08 23.97 -2.91
N THR A 387 20.20 23.30 -2.64
CA THR A 387 20.31 21.85 -2.46
C THR A 387 20.51 21.50 -1.00
N PHE A 388 19.71 20.58 -0.52
CA PHE A 388 19.75 20.00 0.83
C PHE A 388 20.34 18.60 0.78
N TRP A 389 21.49 18.41 1.43
CA TRP A 389 22.21 17.14 1.48
C TRP A 389 22.01 16.48 2.83
N PHE A 390 21.57 15.23 2.81
CA PHE A 390 21.32 14.42 3.99
C PHE A 390 22.29 13.24 4.00
N ASP A 391 23.19 13.23 4.99
CA ASP A 391 24.06 12.07 5.26
C ASP A 391 23.23 10.96 5.88
N GLN A 392 22.98 9.90 5.12
CA GLN A 392 22.13 8.78 5.52
C GLN A 392 22.75 7.44 5.12
N PRO A 393 22.61 6.37 5.97
CA PRO A 393 23.16 5.04 5.69
C PRO A 393 22.32 4.33 4.62
N THR A 394 22.44 4.73 3.38
CA THR A 394 21.61 4.27 2.25
C THR A 394 22.15 3.04 1.53
N ASN A 395 23.23 2.44 2.03
CA ASN A 395 23.86 1.24 1.47
C ASN A 395 24.32 1.43 0.00
N GLY A 396 24.86 2.62 -0.31
CA GLY A 396 25.39 2.96 -1.63
C GLY A 396 24.30 3.29 -2.66
N ILE A 397 23.11 3.67 -2.21
CA ILE A 397 22.01 4.18 -3.04
C ILE A 397 21.86 5.66 -2.80
N GLY A 398 21.86 6.48 -3.85
CA GLY A 398 21.53 7.89 -3.77
C GLY A 398 20.08 8.14 -4.16
N TYR A 399 19.40 8.97 -3.40
CA TYR A 399 18.01 9.41 -3.63
C TYR A 399 18.02 10.90 -3.93
N VAL A 400 17.38 11.29 -5.02
CA VAL A 400 17.30 12.69 -5.47
C VAL A 400 15.84 13.08 -5.60
N THR A 401 15.49 14.25 -5.05
CA THR A 401 14.16 14.86 -5.20
C THR A 401 14.34 16.26 -5.76
N LEU A 402 13.76 16.51 -6.91
CA LEU A 402 13.63 17.86 -7.50
C LEU A 402 12.20 18.32 -7.23
N ASN A 403 12.03 19.37 -6.43
CA ASN A 403 10.72 19.95 -6.13
C ASN A 403 10.54 21.27 -6.84
N PHE A 404 9.69 21.30 -7.85
CA PHE A 404 9.38 22.47 -8.66
C PHE A 404 8.19 23.25 -8.09
N SER A 405 8.28 24.57 -8.06
CA SER A 405 7.17 25.46 -7.75
C SER A 405 6.09 25.37 -8.84
N ILE A 406 4.84 25.41 -8.42
CA ILE A 406 3.66 25.41 -9.32
C ILE A 406 2.95 26.76 -9.37
N ASN A 407 3.58 27.83 -8.84
CA ASN A 407 2.95 29.15 -8.74
C ASN A 407 2.58 29.78 -10.10
N ASP A 408 3.25 29.38 -11.16
CA ASP A 408 3.02 29.90 -12.52
C ASP A 408 2.00 29.08 -13.31
N LEU A 409 1.45 28.00 -12.72
CA LEU A 409 0.42 27.18 -13.37
C LEU A 409 -0.96 27.83 -13.27
N THR A 410 -1.70 27.78 -14.38
CA THR A 410 -3.11 28.19 -14.42
C THR A 410 -4.00 27.21 -13.64
N SER A 411 -5.22 27.63 -13.30
CA SER A 411 -6.20 26.76 -12.63
C SER A 411 -6.52 25.49 -13.44
N GLU A 412 -6.54 25.60 -14.77
CA GLU A 412 -6.71 24.45 -15.65
C GLU A 412 -5.53 23.50 -15.56
N GLN A 413 -4.30 23.99 -15.70
CA GLN A 413 -3.07 23.20 -15.59
C GLN A 413 -2.99 22.49 -14.22
N LEU A 414 -3.39 23.14 -13.13
CA LEU A 414 -3.43 22.54 -11.78
C LEU A 414 -4.37 21.33 -11.70
N ASN A 415 -5.50 21.34 -12.41
CA ASN A 415 -6.43 20.19 -12.44
C ASN A 415 -5.80 18.97 -13.16
N TYR A 416 -4.99 19.21 -14.20
CA TYR A 416 -4.32 18.16 -14.97
C TYR A 416 -2.95 17.73 -14.37
N LEU A 417 -2.44 18.43 -13.36
CA LEU A 417 -1.11 18.16 -12.81
C LEU A 417 -0.92 16.72 -12.28
N PRO A 418 -1.91 16.06 -11.62
CA PRO A 418 -1.77 14.66 -11.26
C PRO A 418 -1.70 13.71 -12.47
N VAL A 419 -2.45 14.00 -13.53
CA VAL A 419 -2.40 13.25 -14.80
C VAL A 419 -1.03 13.44 -15.45
N PHE A 420 -0.56 14.68 -15.52
CA PHE A 420 0.79 15.00 -16.00
C PHE A 420 1.85 14.23 -15.21
N SER A 421 1.79 14.26 -13.88
CA SER A 421 2.74 13.55 -13.00
C SER A 421 2.77 12.05 -13.30
N SER A 422 1.60 11.43 -13.52
CA SER A 422 1.49 10.00 -13.82
C SER A 422 2.00 9.64 -15.22
N LEU A 423 1.85 10.54 -16.19
CA LEU A 423 2.23 10.32 -17.57
C LEU A 423 3.69 10.65 -17.87
N LEU A 424 4.31 11.64 -17.21
CA LEU A 424 5.63 12.15 -17.53
C LEU A 424 6.69 11.05 -17.67
N THR A 425 6.71 10.09 -16.73
CA THR A 425 7.70 8.99 -16.73
C THR A 425 7.24 7.76 -17.51
N GLN A 426 6.12 7.87 -18.25
CA GLN A 426 5.52 6.78 -19.01
C GLN A 426 5.51 7.04 -20.52
N VAL A 427 6.05 8.17 -20.95
CA VAL A 427 6.16 8.60 -22.35
C VAL A 427 7.61 8.55 -22.83
N GLY A 428 7.84 8.80 -24.13
CA GLY A 428 9.17 8.93 -24.70
C GLY A 428 9.87 10.21 -24.24
N ALA A 429 11.20 10.20 -24.20
CA ALA A 429 12.04 11.36 -23.90
C ALA A 429 13.46 11.16 -24.46
N GLY A 430 14.24 12.23 -24.65
CA GLY A 430 15.61 12.15 -25.15
C GLY A 430 15.73 11.53 -26.54
N GLY A 431 14.69 11.64 -27.39
CA GLY A 431 14.63 10.99 -28.69
C GLY A 431 14.39 9.48 -28.66
N ARG A 432 14.14 8.92 -27.45
CA ARG A 432 13.80 7.52 -27.20
C ARG A 432 12.29 7.34 -27.13
N THR A 433 11.79 6.21 -27.59
CA THR A 433 10.41 5.77 -27.34
C THR A 433 10.18 5.48 -25.87
N TYR A 434 8.91 5.38 -25.43
CA TYR A 434 8.58 5.01 -24.04
C TYR A 434 9.16 3.64 -23.64
N LEU A 435 9.29 2.70 -24.60
CA LEU A 435 9.89 1.38 -24.35
C LEU A 435 11.39 1.50 -24.10
N GLU A 436 12.10 2.23 -24.95
CA GLU A 436 13.54 2.47 -24.80
C GLU A 436 13.85 3.28 -23.52
N MET A 437 12.97 4.21 -23.12
CA MET A 437 13.09 4.91 -21.84
C MET A 437 12.90 3.96 -20.64
N ALA A 438 11.93 3.05 -20.72
CA ALA A 438 11.70 2.06 -19.66
C ALA A 438 12.91 1.12 -19.52
N GLU A 439 13.49 0.64 -20.62
CA GLU A 439 14.72 -0.18 -20.63
C GLU A 439 15.93 0.60 -20.08
N ALA A 440 16.10 1.85 -20.47
CA ALA A 440 17.18 2.70 -19.98
C ALA A 440 17.08 2.96 -18.46
N MET A 441 15.86 3.23 -17.97
CA MET A 441 15.63 3.38 -16.51
C MET A 441 15.94 2.09 -15.75
N GLU A 442 15.49 0.93 -16.26
CA GLU A 442 15.73 -0.36 -15.62
C GLU A 442 17.22 -0.69 -15.53
N ALA A 443 17.99 -0.33 -16.55
CA ALA A 443 19.41 -0.64 -16.64
C ALA A 443 20.26 0.08 -15.57
N VAL A 444 19.88 1.29 -15.14
CA VAL A 444 20.77 2.13 -14.34
C VAL A 444 20.14 2.76 -13.11
N THR A 445 18.82 2.66 -12.92
CA THR A 445 18.13 3.29 -11.79
C THR A 445 17.36 2.29 -10.95
N GLY A 446 17.01 2.66 -9.72
CA GLY A 446 15.99 2.00 -8.92
C GLY A 446 14.58 2.52 -9.20
N GLY A 447 14.44 3.43 -10.17
CA GLY A 447 13.21 4.06 -10.62
C GLY A 447 13.28 5.59 -10.61
N ILE A 448 12.55 6.18 -11.56
CA ILE A 448 12.25 7.62 -11.63
C ILE A 448 10.73 7.74 -11.54
N SER A 449 10.23 8.64 -10.70
CA SER A 449 8.80 8.86 -10.48
C SER A 449 8.49 10.33 -10.34
N ALA A 450 7.30 10.72 -10.78
CA ALA A 450 6.80 12.07 -10.62
C ALA A 450 5.52 12.08 -9.81
N ARG A 451 5.32 13.12 -9.00
CA ARG A 451 4.11 13.28 -8.19
C ARG A 451 3.83 14.74 -7.85
N THR A 452 2.60 15.01 -7.49
CA THR A 452 2.23 16.28 -6.84
C THR A 452 2.63 16.26 -5.36
N SER A 453 3.04 17.40 -4.82
CA SER A 453 3.33 17.60 -3.39
C SER A 453 2.41 18.70 -2.85
N LEU A 454 1.79 18.46 -1.69
CA LEU A 454 0.92 19.42 -1.02
C LEU A 454 1.14 19.34 0.49
N LEU A 455 1.68 20.39 1.05
CA LEU A 455 2.09 20.50 2.46
C LEU A 455 1.34 21.67 3.09
N ASP A 456 0.65 21.40 4.20
CA ASP A 456 -0.09 22.44 4.94
C ASP A 456 0.88 23.32 5.76
N ASP A 457 0.59 24.63 5.86
CA ASP A 457 1.35 25.55 6.72
C ASP A 457 1.08 25.25 8.21
N PRO A 458 2.11 25.24 9.07
CA PRO A 458 1.94 24.88 10.48
C PRO A 458 1.21 25.93 11.33
N ALA A 459 0.99 27.15 10.82
CA ALA A 459 0.43 28.28 11.55
C ALA A 459 -0.88 28.81 10.94
N ASP A 460 -1.04 28.75 9.62
CA ASP A 460 -2.20 29.30 8.91
C ASP A 460 -2.82 28.28 7.96
N LEU A 461 -4.01 27.81 8.30
CA LEU A 461 -4.76 26.80 7.52
C LEU A 461 -5.18 27.29 6.12
N ASN A 462 -5.02 28.57 5.80
CA ASN A 462 -5.27 29.12 4.47
C ASN A 462 -4.01 29.15 3.59
N GLN A 463 -2.84 28.86 4.17
CA GLN A 463 -1.57 28.75 3.47
C GLN A 463 -1.17 27.30 3.26
N TYR A 464 -0.45 27.06 2.22
CA TYR A 464 0.13 25.73 1.92
C TYR A 464 1.34 25.89 0.99
N ASP A 465 2.24 24.92 1.02
CA ASP A 465 3.29 24.74 0.01
C ASP A 465 2.88 23.61 -0.93
N ALA A 466 2.80 23.91 -2.22
CA ALA A 466 2.46 22.95 -3.24
C ALA A 466 3.52 22.92 -4.35
N GLY A 467 3.81 21.74 -4.86
CA GLY A 467 4.85 21.54 -5.85
C GLY A 467 4.62 20.32 -6.72
N PHE A 468 5.44 20.25 -7.76
CA PHE A 468 5.65 19.07 -8.57
C PHE A 468 6.99 18.45 -8.18
N GLU A 469 7.02 17.20 -7.77
CA GLU A 469 8.23 16.47 -7.42
C GLU A 469 8.60 15.44 -8.48
N LEU A 470 9.85 15.53 -9.00
CA LEU A 470 10.49 14.45 -9.75
C LEU A 470 11.51 13.79 -8.82
N LYS A 471 11.34 12.50 -8.60
CA LYS A 471 12.21 11.69 -7.73
C LYS A 471 12.94 10.65 -8.53
N GLY A 472 14.22 10.48 -8.24
CA GLY A 472 15.04 9.43 -8.81
C GLY A 472 15.91 8.76 -7.76
N LYS A 473 16.22 7.48 -7.96
CA LYS A 473 17.15 6.73 -7.10
C LYS A 473 18.03 5.82 -7.93
N ALA A 474 19.31 5.75 -7.59
CA ALA A 474 20.27 4.88 -8.27
C ALA A 474 21.42 4.47 -7.34
N LEU A 475 22.11 3.40 -7.72
CA LEU A 475 23.40 3.09 -7.11
C LEU A 475 24.40 4.22 -7.40
N VAL A 476 25.30 4.53 -6.46
CA VAL A 476 26.29 5.62 -6.57
C VAL A 476 27.04 5.60 -7.91
N ARG A 477 27.43 4.41 -8.40
CA ARG A 477 28.10 4.23 -9.71
C ARG A 477 27.28 4.73 -10.91
N ASN A 478 25.97 4.87 -10.76
CA ASN A 478 25.04 5.27 -11.81
C ASN A 478 24.49 6.70 -11.63
N SER A 479 25.08 7.51 -10.73
CA SER A 479 24.61 8.87 -10.42
C SER A 479 24.49 9.77 -11.65
N VAL A 480 25.45 9.71 -12.58
CA VAL A 480 25.44 10.50 -13.82
C VAL A 480 24.27 10.05 -14.72
N ALA A 481 24.14 8.76 -14.96
CA ALA A 481 23.08 8.21 -15.82
C ALA A 481 21.67 8.51 -15.26
N LEU A 482 21.50 8.50 -13.92
CA LEU A 482 20.25 8.93 -13.28
C LEU A 482 19.91 10.39 -13.64
N MET A 483 20.87 11.30 -13.51
CA MET A 483 20.65 12.72 -13.80
C MET A 483 20.36 12.97 -15.26
N GLU A 484 21.03 12.26 -16.17
CA GLU A 484 20.78 12.33 -17.61
C GLU A 484 19.35 11.89 -17.96
N LEU A 485 18.86 10.78 -17.39
CA LEU A 485 17.49 10.32 -17.61
C LEU A 485 16.45 11.28 -17.00
N MET A 486 16.72 11.86 -15.82
CA MET A 486 15.87 12.90 -15.25
C MET A 486 15.83 14.14 -16.15
N GLN A 487 16.98 14.55 -16.70
CA GLN A 487 17.08 15.66 -17.67
C GLN A 487 16.26 15.40 -18.93
N ASP A 488 16.32 14.18 -19.49
CA ASP A 488 15.53 13.80 -20.66
C ASP A 488 14.03 14.02 -20.43
N PHE A 489 13.50 13.56 -19.29
CA PHE A 489 12.09 13.77 -18.93
C PHE A 489 11.73 15.26 -18.74
N LEU A 490 12.62 16.06 -18.17
CA LEU A 490 12.36 17.47 -17.92
C LEU A 490 12.38 18.31 -19.20
N LEU A 491 13.31 18.01 -20.12
CA LEU A 491 13.56 18.87 -21.29
C LEU A 491 12.89 18.37 -22.58
N THR A 492 12.64 17.06 -22.70
CA THR A 492 12.31 16.45 -23.99
C THR A 492 11.18 15.40 -23.92
N ALA A 493 10.37 15.40 -22.85
CA ALA A 493 9.22 14.49 -22.77
C ALA A 493 8.27 14.67 -23.95
N ASP A 494 7.92 13.56 -24.62
CA ASP A 494 7.08 13.55 -25.82
C ASP A 494 5.68 13.01 -25.53
N PHE A 495 4.70 13.88 -25.53
CA PHE A 495 3.29 13.55 -25.34
C PHE A 495 2.54 13.31 -26.65
N SER A 496 3.22 13.21 -27.79
CA SER A 496 2.57 13.05 -29.10
C SER A 496 2.04 11.63 -29.37
N ASP A 497 2.51 10.61 -28.64
CA ASP A 497 1.99 9.24 -28.76
C ASP A 497 0.63 9.10 -28.05
N LEU A 498 -0.44 9.47 -28.77
CA LEU A 498 -1.82 9.46 -28.25
C LEU A 498 -2.29 8.04 -27.89
N HIS A 499 -1.80 7.00 -28.56
CA HIS A 499 -2.12 5.60 -28.21
C HIS A 499 -1.52 5.24 -26.84
N ARG A 500 -0.30 5.70 -26.58
CA ARG A 500 0.33 5.50 -25.27
C ARG A 500 -0.43 6.24 -24.19
N LEU A 501 -0.79 7.51 -24.41
CA LEU A 501 -1.59 8.29 -23.45
C LEU A 501 -2.90 7.60 -23.13
N HIS A 502 -3.66 7.17 -24.15
CA HIS A 502 -4.94 6.47 -23.95
C HIS A 502 -4.78 5.19 -23.11
N LYS A 503 -3.74 4.41 -23.40
CA LYS A 503 -3.45 3.17 -22.66
C LYS A 503 -3.15 3.42 -21.17
N VAL A 504 -2.30 4.41 -20.87
CA VAL A 504 -1.96 4.76 -19.48
C VAL A 504 -3.16 5.33 -18.73
N LEU A 505 -4.01 6.15 -19.38
CA LEU A 505 -5.27 6.65 -18.80
C LEU A 505 -6.21 5.50 -18.43
N GLY A 506 -6.34 4.48 -19.29
CA GLY A 506 -7.13 3.28 -18.98
C GLY A 506 -6.59 2.51 -17.76
N GLN A 507 -5.26 2.39 -17.64
CA GLN A 507 -4.61 1.78 -16.47
C GLN A 507 -4.83 2.60 -15.19
N MET A 508 -4.74 3.93 -15.28
CA MET A 508 -5.02 4.83 -14.16
C MET A 508 -6.48 4.69 -13.70
N GLN A 509 -7.44 4.66 -14.64
CA GLN A 509 -8.85 4.46 -14.31
C GLN A 509 -9.07 3.17 -13.54
N VAL A 510 -8.59 2.04 -14.06
CA VAL A 510 -8.73 0.73 -13.39
C VAL A 510 -8.09 0.73 -12.01
N SER A 511 -6.90 1.31 -11.88
CA SER A 511 -6.19 1.40 -10.59
C SER A 511 -6.97 2.22 -9.56
N MET A 512 -7.49 3.39 -9.95
CA MET A 512 -8.26 4.25 -9.06
C MET A 512 -9.62 3.62 -8.69
N GLU A 513 -10.32 2.98 -9.64
CA GLU A 513 -11.58 2.28 -9.37
C GLU A 513 -11.39 1.13 -8.38
N ASN A 514 -10.32 0.34 -8.53
CA ASN A 514 -9.98 -0.74 -7.61
C ASN A 514 -9.58 -0.23 -6.20
N SER A 515 -9.10 1.01 -6.08
CA SER A 515 -8.74 1.59 -4.77
C SER A 515 -9.95 2.05 -3.94
N VAL A 516 -11.08 2.35 -4.58
CA VAL A 516 -12.29 2.84 -3.86
C VAL A 516 -12.83 1.82 -2.86
N PRO A 517 -13.04 0.53 -3.19
CA PRO A 517 -13.48 -0.48 -2.23
C PRO A 517 -12.52 -0.71 -1.05
N GLN A 518 -11.24 -0.50 -1.28
CA GLN A 518 -10.21 -0.68 -0.26
C GLN A 518 -10.04 0.53 0.66
N SER A 519 -10.22 1.74 0.11
CA SER A 519 -9.91 3.01 0.78
C SER A 519 -11.09 4.00 0.80
N GLY A 520 -12.33 3.52 0.72
CA GLY A 520 -13.53 4.37 0.64
C GLY A 520 -13.66 5.39 1.76
N HIS A 521 -13.21 5.04 2.99
CA HIS A 521 -13.13 5.96 4.13
C HIS A 521 -12.22 7.16 3.86
N THR A 522 -11.10 6.97 3.14
CA THR A 522 -10.17 8.04 2.78
C THR A 522 -10.80 8.97 1.73
N TYR A 523 -11.48 8.42 0.72
CA TYR A 523 -12.21 9.22 -0.28
C TYR A 523 -13.34 10.03 0.36
N ALA A 524 -14.12 9.41 1.26
CA ALA A 524 -15.18 10.08 2.01
C ALA A 524 -14.62 11.22 2.87
N ALA A 525 -13.50 10.99 3.58
CA ALA A 525 -12.85 12.01 4.41
C ALA A 525 -12.32 13.19 3.58
N ARG A 526 -11.70 12.94 2.42
CA ARG A 526 -11.22 14.00 1.52
C ARG A 526 -12.35 14.86 1.01
N MET A 527 -13.45 14.24 0.57
CA MET A 527 -14.63 14.97 0.12
C MET A 527 -15.28 15.79 1.22
N ALA A 528 -15.43 15.23 2.43
CA ALA A 528 -15.97 15.96 3.58
C ALA A 528 -15.06 17.13 4.00
N ALA A 529 -13.75 17.01 3.84
CA ALA A 529 -12.77 18.04 4.17
C ALA A 529 -12.65 19.15 3.13
N ALA A 530 -13.03 18.92 1.88
CA ALA A 530 -12.78 19.83 0.75
C ALA A 530 -13.33 21.25 0.94
N GLY A 531 -14.41 21.41 1.73
CA GLY A 531 -15.01 22.69 2.04
C GLY A 531 -14.34 23.51 3.16
N PHE A 532 -13.28 23.00 3.83
CA PHE A 532 -12.72 23.67 5.02
C PHE A 532 -11.48 24.54 4.76
N SER A 533 -10.67 24.20 3.77
CA SER A 533 -9.45 24.96 3.44
C SER A 533 -9.10 24.85 1.95
N PRO A 534 -8.29 25.79 1.41
CA PRO A 534 -7.80 25.72 0.04
C PRO A 534 -6.98 24.43 -0.21
N ALA A 535 -6.12 24.06 0.73
CA ALA A 535 -5.31 22.84 0.64
C ALA A 535 -6.18 21.57 0.64
N SER A 536 -7.22 21.51 1.47
CA SER A 536 -8.15 20.37 1.50
C SER A 536 -8.96 20.24 0.20
N ARG A 537 -9.38 21.37 -0.40
CA ARG A 537 -10.03 21.38 -1.72
C ARG A 537 -9.08 20.85 -2.80
N LEU A 538 -7.85 21.34 -2.83
CA LEU A 538 -6.85 20.90 -3.80
C LEU A 538 -6.51 19.41 -3.63
N ARG A 539 -6.43 18.93 -2.39
CA ARG A 539 -6.19 17.51 -2.08
C ARG A 539 -7.31 16.61 -2.61
N GLU A 540 -8.57 17.06 -2.51
CA GLU A 540 -9.70 16.33 -3.10
C GLU A 540 -9.63 16.35 -4.63
N GLN A 541 -9.35 17.49 -5.27
CA GLN A 541 -9.20 17.61 -6.71
C GLN A 541 -8.04 16.72 -7.26
N TRP A 542 -6.92 16.60 -6.52
CA TRP A 542 -5.74 15.87 -7.00
C TRP A 542 -5.76 14.38 -6.70
N SER A 543 -6.46 13.96 -5.68
CA SER A 543 -6.40 12.56 -5.21
C SER A 543 -7.71 12.02 -4.67
N GLY A 544 -8.81 12.77 -4.84
CA GLY A 544 -10.16 12.38 -4.47
C GLY A 544 -10.96 11.85 -5.65
N LEU A 545 -12.29 11.86 -5.50
CA LEU A 545 -13.22 11.39 -6.53
C LEU A 545 -13.33 12.35 -7.70
N SER A 546 -13.01 13.64 -7.52
CA SER A 546 -12.91 14.61 -8.63
C SER A 546 -11.81 14.19 -9.62
N GLN A 547 -10.67 13.71 -9.13
CA GLN A 547 -9.60 13.19 -10.00
C GLN A 547 -10.05 11.93 -10.74
N LEU A 548 -10.74 11.00 -10.06
CA LEU A 548 -11.28 9.81 -10.71
C LEU A 548 -12.28 10.17 -11.81
N ALA A 549 -13.15 11.17 -11.58
CA ALA A 549 -14.09 11.63 -12.59
C ALA A 549 -13.37 12.18 -13.83
N LEU A 550 -12.33 12.99 -13.65
CA LEU A 550 -11.48 13.49 -14.74
C LEU A 550 -10.81 12.35 -15.52
N VAL A 551 -10.20 11.39 -14.82
CA VAL A 551 -9.53 10.26 -15.47
C VAL A 551 -10.51 9.38 -16.24
N ARG A 552 -11.73 9.15 -15.74
CA ARG A 552 -12.80 8.45 -16.45
C ARG A 552 -13.22 9.17 -17.72
N GLU A 553 -13.39 10.48 -17.66
CA GLU A 553 -13.71 11.29 -18.83
C GLU A 553 -12.61 11.17 -19.90
N LEU A 554 -11.35 11.31 -19.51
CA LEU A 554 -10.22 11.22 -20.41
C LEU A 554 -10.03 9.83 -21.04
N ALA A 555 -10.18 8.77 -20.22
CA ALA A 555 -10.06 7.39 -20.68
C ALA A 555 -11.20 6.95 -21.61
N ALA A 556 -12.36 7.62 -21.53
CA ALA A 556 -13.52 7.36 -22.41
C ALA A 556 -13.40 8.06 -23.78
N LYS A 557 -12.45 9.00 -23.97
CA LYS A 557 -12.23 9.67 -25.24
C LYS A 557 -11.60 8.72 -26.26
N GLU A 558 -11.95 8.86 -27.53
CA GLU A 558 -11.25 8.20 -28.63
C GLU A 558 -9.80 8.70 -28.72
N VAL A 559 -8.87 7.87 -29.18
CA VAL A 559 -7.44 8.22 -29.25
C VAL A 559 -7.21 9.54 -29.96
N ASN A 560 -7.89 9.78 -31.09
CA ASN A 560 -7.78 11.01 -31.87
C ASN A 560 -8.41 12.26 -31.21
N GLN A 561 -9.03 12.14 -30.05
CA GLN A 561 -9.57 13.23 -29.25
C GLN A 561 -8.64 13.64 -28.10
N LEU A 562 -7.49 12.99 -27.97
CA LEU A 562 -6.50 13.28 -26.93
C LEU A 562 -5.46 14.33 -27.34
N ASP A 563 -5.52 14.90 -28.53
CA ASP A 563 -4.63 15.99 -28.96
C ASP A 563 -4.65 17.20 -28.01
N GLU A 564 -5.85 17.57 -27.52
CA GLU A 564 -6.01 18.64 -26.54
C GLU A 564 -5.30 18.34 -25.23
N LEU A 565 -5.42 17.11 -24.75
CA LEU A 565 -4.69 16.65 -23.55
C LEU A 565 -3.17 16.73 -23.77
N ALA A 566 -2.65 16.23 -24.90
CA ALA A 566 -1.24 16.29 -25.23
C ALA A 566 -0.71 17.74 -25.24
N ALA A 567 -1.51 18.69 -25.77
CA ALA A 567 -1.18 20.12 -25.74
C ALA A 567 -1.16 20.68 -24.31
N ILE A 568 -2.14 20.31 -23.45
CA ILE A 568 -2.18 20.72 -22.03
C ILE A 568 -0.94 20.17 -21.29
N LEU A 569 -0.61 18.88 -21.48
CA LEU A 569 0.56 18.27 -20.83
C LEU A 569 1.88 18.95 -21.26
N SER A 570 2.02 19.26 -22.57
CA SER A 570 3.17 19.99 -23.09
C SER A 570 3.24 21.42 -22.51
N SER A 571 2.10 22.09 -22.33
CA SER A 571 2.04 23.42 -21.72
C SER A 571 2.41 23.40 -20.23
N ILE A 572 2.04 22.34 -19.50
CA ILE A 572 2.46 22.15 -18.09
C ILE A 572 3.96 21.97 -18.02
N ALA A 573 4.55 21.11 -18.86
CA ALA A 573 6.00 20.91 -18.92
C ALA A 573 6.73 22.23 -19.22
N GLN A 574 6.25 23.01 -20.17
CA GLN A 574 6.82 24.31 -20.49
C GLN A 574 6.73 25.30 -19.31
N SER A 575 5.58 25.39 -18.64
CA SER A 575 5.41 26.27 -17.48
C SER A 575 6.28 25.87 -16.29
N LEU A 576 6.49 24.57 -16.05
CA LEU A 576 7.31 24.08 -14.93
C LEU A 576 8.82 24.18 -15.19
N PHE A 577 9.28 23.92 -16.43
CA PHE A 577 10.69 23.66 -16.68
C PHE A 577 11.41 24.73 -17.51
N ALA A 578 10.70 25.62 -18.22
CA ALA A 578 11.34 26.64 -19.06
C ALA A 578 12.05 27.76 -18.23
N GLN A 579 11.54 28.06 -17.04
CA GLN A 579 12.17 28.91 -16.03
C GLN A 579 12.01 28.23 -14.68
N ALA A 580 12.74 27.15 -14.46
CA ALA A 580 12.54 26.27 -13.33
C ALA A 580 12.82 26.96 -11.98
N GLN A 581 11.84 27.00 -11.12
CA GLN A 581 11.97 27.41 -9.72
C GLN A 581 11.90 26.14 -8.88
N LEU A 582 13.06 25.69 -8.33
CA LEU A 582 13.10 24.41 -7.63
C LEU A 582 14.00 24.42 -6.39
N GLN A 583 13.74 23.47 -5.52
CA GLN A 583 14.60 23.04 -4.42
C GLN A 583 14.99 21.59 -4.65
N VAL A 584 16.19 21.23 -4.24
CA VAL A 584 16.71 19.87 -4.40
C VAL A 584 17.00 19.25 -3.05
N ALA A 585 16.65 17.96 -2.89
CA ALA A 585 17.09 17.14 -1.76
C ALA A 585 17.85 15.92 -2.29
N VAL A 586 19.01 15.64 -1.68
CA VAL A 586 19.83 14.46 -1.97
C VAL A 586 20.12 13.72 -0.67
N ALA A 587 19.83 12.43 -0.64
CA ALA A 587 20.15 11.56 0.49
C ALA A 587 21.07 10.43 0.04
N VAL A 588 22.25 10.36 0.64
CA VAL A 588 23.30 9.35 0.40
C VAL A 588 24.35 9.50 1.51
N GLU A 589 25.22 8.50 1.69
CA GLU A 589 26.35 8.64 2.62
C GLU A 589 27.28 9.79 2.20
N GLU A 590 27.79 10.58 3.17
CA GLU A 590 28.59 11.81 2.94
C GLU A 590 29.78 11.58 2.00
N GLN A 591 30.45 10.42 2.11
CA GLN A 591 31.56 10.06 1.23
C GLN A 591 31.19 10.03 -0.27
N HIS A 592 29.91 9.94 -0.60
CA HIS A 592 29.38 9.86 -1.96
C HIS A 592 28.77 11.18 -2.47
N PHE A 593 28.70 12.23 -1.63
CA PHE A 593 28.21 13.54 -2.05
C PHE A 593 28.89 14.06 -3.34
N PRO A 594 30.23 13.98 -3.49
CA PRO A 594 30.88 14.47 -4.72
C PRO A 594 30.41 13.80 -6.01
N SER A 595 30.05 12.49 -5.93
CA SER A 595 29.56 11.74 -7.10
C SER A 595 28.21 12.25 -7.60
N PHE A 596 27.32 12.67 -6.68
CA PHE A 596 26.02 13.24 -7.02
C PHE A 596 26.09 14.73 -7.32
N GLU A 597 26.97 15.50 -6.62
CA GLU A 597 27.10 16.95 -6.79
C GLU A 597 27.50 17.31 -8.22
N GLY A 598 28.53 16.65 -8.79
CA GLY A 598 28.96 16.92 -10.16
C GLY A 598 27.87 16.65 -11.20
N ALA A 599 27.16 15.53 -11.06
CA ALA A 599 26.05 15.18 -11.96
C ALA A 599 24.86 16.13 -11.80
N LEU A 600 24.54 16.53 -10.56
CA LEU A 600 23.47 17.48 -10.26
C LEU A 600 23.76 18.86 -10.85
N VAL A 601 24.98 19.38 -10.69
CA VAL A 601 25.38 20.67 -11.27
C VAL A 601 25.18 20.67 -12.78
N THR A 602 25.60 19.61 -13.48
CA THR A 602 25.38 19.47 -14.93
C THR A 602 23.90 19.50 -15.28
N LEU A 603 23.05 18.82 -14.51
CA LEU A 603 21.59 18.87 -14.70
C LEU A 603 21.05 20.29 -14.49
N LEU A 604 21.43 20.96 -13.40
CA LEU A 604 20.96 22.31 -13.09
C LEU A 604 21.43 23.36 -14.13
N GLU A 605 22.65 23.23 -14.68
CA GLU A 605 23.15 24.07 -15.79
C GLU A 605 22.33 23.88 -17.08
N SER A 606 21.77 22.70 -17.29
CA SER A 606 20.89 22.43 -18.45
C SER A 606 19.49 23.03 -18.31
N LEU A 607 19.07 23.31 -17.07
CA LEU A 607 17.78 23.93 -16.75
C LEU A 607 17.98 25.45 -16.64
N ASN A 608 17.05 26.22 -17.22
CA ASN A 608 17.03 27.67 -17.03
C ASN A 608 16.43 28.00 -15.66
N CYS A 609 17.24 27.85 -14.59
CA CYS A 609 16.79 28.05 -13.22
C CYS A 609 16.63 29.53 -12.87
N SER A 610 15.54 29.86 -12.18
CA SER A 610 15.24 31.18 -11.64
C SER A 610 15.08 31.14 -10.11
N ALA A 611 15.25 32.29 -9.46
CA ALA A 611 15.02 32.38 -8.01
C ALA A 611 13.57 32.00 -7.68
N GLN A 612 13.40 31.24 -6.58
CA GLN A 612 12.08 30.92 -6.09
C GLN A 612 11.34 32.22 -5.70
N THR A 613 10.22 32.47 -6.34
CA THR A 613 9.32 33.55 -5.92
C THR A 613 8.53 33.09 -4.69
N ALA A 614 8.28 34.02 -3.76
CA ALA A 614 7.39 33.73 -2.66
C ALA A 614 6.05 33.21 -3.21
N SER A 615 5.46 32.22 -2.53
CA SER A 615 4.15 31.68 -2.89
C SER A 615 3.18 32.84 -3.15
N SER A 616 2.50 32.83 -4.28
CA SER A 616 1.43 33.79 -4.57
C SER A 616 0.40 33.71 -3.44
N ALA A 617 -0.10 34.88 -3.00
CA ALA A 617 -1.16 34.90 -1.97
C ALA A 617 -2.31 33.98 -2.39
N PRO A 618 -2.74 33.05 -1.53
CA PRO A 618 -3.80 32.11 -1.88
C PRO A 618 -5.04 32.87 -2.36
N GLN A 619 -5.70 32.31 -3.37
CA GLN A 619 -6.99 32.82 -3.83
C GLN A 619 -7.96 32.88 -2.65
N PRO A 620 -8.84 33.93 -2.56
CA PRO A 620 -9.85 34.00 -1.52
C PRO A 620 -10.64 32.69 -1.45
N PHE A 621 -10.60 32.03 -0.33
CA PHE A 621 -11.31 30.78 -0.10
C PHE A 621 -12.51 31.02 0.80
N ASN A 622 -13.70 30.70 0.30
CA ASN A 622 -14.92 30.71 1.11
C ASN A 622 -15.18 29.28 1.59
N PRO A 623 -15.19 29.03 2.91
CA PRO A 623 -15.54 27.73 3.47
C PRO A 623 -16.98 27.35 3.06
N GLU A 624 -17.12 26.14 2.53
CA GLU A 624 -18.42 25.58 2.12
C GLU A 624 -18.54 24.13 2.65
N PRO A 625 -18.67 23.95 3.97
CA PRO A 625 -18.90 22.63 4.52
C PRO A 625 -20.24 22.08 4.04
N GLY A 626 -20.26 20.80 3.68
CA GLY A 626 -21.44 20.17 3.09
C GLY A 626 -21.64 18.74 3.54
N ARG A 627 -22.84 18.21 3.24
CA ARG A 627 -23.16 16.79 3.39
C ARG A 627 -23.16 16.14 2.01
N HIS A 628 -22.36 15.10 1.84
CA HIS A 628 -22.21 14.41 0.58
C HIS A 628 -22.62 12.94 0.75
N GLY A 629 -23.47 12.43 -0.12
CA GLY A 629 -23.82 11.01 -0.24
C GLY A 629 -23.43 10.52 -1.62
N LEU A 630 -22.58 9.51 -1.67
CA LEU A 630 -22.11 8.90 -2.90
C LEU A 630 -22.59 7.47 -2.98
N VAL A 631 -23.12 7.09 -4.11
CA VAL A 631 -23.58 5.72 -4.37
C VAL A 631 -22.49 5.01 -5.16
N TRP A 632 -22.02 3.89 -4.59
CA TRP A 632 -21.06 3.00 -5.21
C TRP A 632 -21.52 1.57 -5.01
N SER A 633 -21.20 0.70 -5.95
CA SER A 633 -21.61 -0.72 -5.89
C SER A 633 -20.73 -1.48 -4.89
N LEU A 634 -21.06 -1.37 -3.61
CA LEU A 634 -20.32 -1.99 -2.50
C LEU A 634 -21.30 -2.58 -1.47
N PRO A 635 -21.00 -3.76 -0.91
CA PRO A 635 -21.83 -4.39 0.13
C PRO A 635 -21.69 -3.72 1.51
N VAL A 636 -20.83 -2.72 1.62
CA VAL A 636 -20.47 -2.00 2.85
C VAL A 636 -20.46 -0.49 2.61
N GLN A 637 -20.50 0.27 3.69
CA GLN A 637 -20.47 1.72 3.68
C GLN A 637 -19.19 2.26 4.32
N TYR A 638 -18.85 3.49 3.99
CA TYR A 638 -17.79 4.28 4.59
C TYR A 638 -18.39 5.59 5.06
N VAL A 639 -18.52 5.74 6.37
CA VAL A 639 -19.17 6.91 6.96
C VAL A 639 -18.09 7.79 7.58
N THR A 640 -18.14 9.08 7.27
CA THR A 640 -17.14 10.03 7.76
C THR A 640 -17.80 11.33 8.19
N ARG A 641 -17.32 11.89 9.31
CA ARG A 641 -17.59 13.25 9.74
C ARG A 641 -16.28 13.98 10.02
N VAL A 642 -16.11 15.16 9.44
CA VAL A 642 -14.88 15.96 9.57
C VAL A 642 -15.22 17.30 10.22
N PHE A 643 -14.37 17.74 11.13
CA PHE A 643 -14.47 19.02 11.82
C PHE A 643 -13.23 19.86 11.54
N LYS A 644 -13.39 21.16 11.36
CA LYS A 644 -12.28 22.11 11.31
C LYS A 644 -11.78 22.34 12.72
N THR A 645 -10.46 22.31 12.89
CA THR A 645 -9.76 22.52 14.16
C THR A 645 -8.61 23.52 14.00
N VAL A 646 -7.60 23.39 14.80
CA VAL A 646 -6.45 24.30 14.92
C VAL A 646 -5.24 23.84 14.12
N PRO A 647 -4.31 24.73 13.73
CA PRO A 647 -3.08 24.37 13.05
C PRO A 647 -2.08 23.69 14.00
N TYR A 648 -0.98 23.19 13.43
CA TYR A 648 0.05 22.38 14.12
C TYR A 648 0.66 23.06 15.35
N ASN A 649 0.98 24.36 15.26
CA ASN A 649 1.64 25.12 16.33
C ASN A 649 0.67 25.66 17.40
N HIS A 650 -0.62 25.35 17.31
CA HIS A 650 -1.60 25.79 18.31
C HIS A 650 -1.48 24.95 19.60
N PRO A 651 -1.65 25.55 20.79
CA PRO A 651 -1.57 24.82 22.08
C PRO A 651 -2.47 23.60 22.19
N ASP A 652 -3.66 23.63 21.58
CA ASP A 652 -4.63 22.54 21.66
C ASP A 652 -4.36 21.40 20.65
N SER A 653 -3.40 21.55 19.75
CA SER A 653 -3.08 20.54 18.72
C SER A 653 -2.65 19.21 19.33
N ALA A 654 -1.85 19.25 20.42
CA ALA A 654 -1.42 18.06 21.15
C ALA A 654 -2.61 17.34 21.82
N ALA A 655 -3.49 18.09 22.51
CA ALA A 655 -4.67 17.55 23.18
C ALA A 655 -5.62 16.87 22.17
N LEU A 656 -5.82 17.47 20.99
CA LEU A 656 -6.64 16.88 19.91
C LEU A 656 -6.03 15.59 19.35
N ALA A 657 -4.71 15.48 19.25
CA ALA A 657 -4.05 14.25 18.83
C ALA A 657 -4.28 13.12 19.83
N VAL A 658 -4.17 13.41 21.14
CA VAL A 658 -4.46 12.47 22.21
C VAL A 658 -5.94 12.09 22.24
N LEU A 659 -6.86 13.07 22.12
CA LEU A 659 -8.30 12.84 22.05
C LEU A 659 -8.69 11.88 20.93
N ALA A 660 -8.07 12.01 19.77
CA ALA A 660 -8.35 11.11 18.65
C ALA A 660 -7.99 9.66 19.00
N ARG A 661 -6.88 9.42 19.69
CA ARG A 661 -6.47 8.08 20.14
C ARG A 661 -7.39 7.52 21.21
N LEU A 662 -7.73 8.34 22.18
CA LEU A 662 -8.65 7.99 23.26
C LEU A 662 -10.03 7.61 22.72
N LEU A 663 -10.62 8.43 21.86
CA LEU A 663 -11.90 8.17 21.20
C LEU A 663 -11.88 6.88 20.39
N ARG A 664 -10.82 6.62 19.67
CA ARG A 664 -10.67 5.39 18.89
C ARG A 664 -10.68 4.16 19.78
N ALA A 665 -9.88 4.16 20.85
CA ALA A 665 -9.70 3.01 21.73
C ALA A 665 -10.92 2.77 22.64
N GLU A 666 -11.36 3.80 23.37
CA GLU A 666 -12.34 3.68 24.43
C GLU A 666 -13.80 3.69 23.96
N PHE A 667 -14.09 4.34 22.82
CA PHE A 667 -15.47 4.54 22.39
C PHE A 667 -15.77 3.95 21.02
N LEU A 668 -15.09 4.42 19.95
CA LEU A 668 -15.48 4.09 18.59
C LEU A 668 -15.25 2.61 18.25
N HIS A 669 -14.17 2.02 18.74
CA HIS A 669 -13.88 0.61 18.51
C HIS A 669 -15.02 -0.25 19.07
N ARG A 670 -15.45 0.00 20.30
CA ARG A 670 -16.54 -0.72 20.96
C ARG A 670 -17.89 -0.51 20.25
N GLU A 671 -18.28 0.74 20.00
CA GLU A 671 -19.62 1.05 19.49
C GLU A 671 -19.81 0.73 18.00
N ILE A 672 -18.76 0.96 17.19
CA ILE A 672 -18.83 0.78 15.73
C ILE A 672 -18.42 -0.63 15.32
N ARG A 673 -17.33 -1.17 15.87
CA ARG A 673 -16.83 -2.51 15.52
C ARG A 673 -17.53 -3.61 16.30
N GLU A 674 -17.40 -3.63 17.63
CA GLU A 674 -17.88 -4.75 18.44
C GLU A 674 -19.40 -4.84 18.46
N LYS A 675 -20.08 -3.72 18.72
CA LYS A 675 -21.54 -3.65 18.78
C LYS A 675 -22.18 -3.39 17.41
N GLY A 676 -21.48 -2.65 16.53
CA GLY A 676 -21.95 -2.25 15.21
C GLY A 676 -21.71 -3.30 14.14
N GLY A 677 -20.65 -4.10 14.25
CA GLY A 677 -20.27 -5.09 13.26
C GLY A 677 -19.51 -4.53 12.06
N ALA A 678 -19.06 -3.27 12.09
CA ALA A 678 -18.13 -2.71 11.14
C ALA A 678 -16.71 -3.29 11.34
N TYR A 679 -15.87 -3.22 10.35
CA TYR A 679 -14.48 -3.65 10.49
C TYR A 679 -13.68 -2.73 11.41
N GLY A 680 -13.95 -1.40 11.38
CA GLY A 680 -13.28 -0.44 12.25
C GLY A 680 -14.06 0.85 12.46
N GLY A 681 -13.93 1.39 13.68
CA GLY A 681 -14.27 2.76 14.04
C GLY A 681 -12.98 3.52 14.34
N MET A 682 -12.79 4.70 13.76
CA MET A 682 -11.56 5.45 13.83
C MET A 682 -11.81 6.92 14.15
N ALA A 683 -10.88 7.52 14.89
CA ALA A 683 -10.75 8.97 14.99
C ALA A 683 -9.33 9.36 14.63
N GLY A 684 -9.14 10.53 14.04
CA GLY A 684 -7.85 11.06 13.66
C GLY A 684 -7.80 12.58 13.73
N HIS A 685 -6.68 13.13 14.21
CA HIS A 685 -6.38 14.54 14.12
C HIS A 685 -5.24 14.77 13.13
N ASN A 686 -5.52 15.49 12.06
CA ASN A 686 -4.50 15.99 11.13
C ASN A 686 -4.17 17.43 11.52
N SER A 687 -3.15 17.60 12.34
CA SER A 687 -2.71 18.90 12.84
C SER A 687 -2.22 19.82 11.72
N GLY A 688 -1.63 19.29 10.66
CA GLY A 688 -1.20 20.07 9.51
C GLY A 688 -2.37 20.75 8.81
N ALA A 689 -3.42 19.99 8.50
CA ALA A 689 -4.61 20.49 7.82
C ALA A 689 -5.66 21.13 8.77
N GLY A 690 -5.46 21.06 10.09
CA GLY A 690 -6.42 21.52 11.08
C GLY A 690 -7.76 20.79 11.01
N LEU A 691 -7.73 19.47 10.92
CA LEU A 691 -8.91 18.64 10.74
C LEU A 691 -8.98 17.54 11.79
N PHE A 692 -10.16 17.36 12.37
CA PHE A 692 -10.49 16.22 13.21
C PHE A 692 -11.54 15.36 12.50
N SER A 693 -11.31 14.07 12.40
CA SER A 693 -12.15 13.16 11.63
C SER A 693 -12.64 11.99 12.48
N LEU A 694 -13.93 11.67 12.36
CA LEU A 694 -14.54 10.43 12.83
C LEU A 694 -14.89 9.60 11.60
N LEU A 695 -14.48 8.33 11.55
CA LEU A 695 -14.60 7.47 10.37
C LEU A 695 -15.06 6.06 10.75
N SER A 696 -15.81 5.44 9.83
CA SER A 696 -16.04 4.00 9.88
C SER A 696 -15.50 3.33 8.61
N TYR A 697 -15.11 2.08 8.75
CA TYR A 697 -14.51 1.28 7.69
C TYR A 697 -15.26 -0.04 7.53
N ARG A 698 -15.72 -0.30 6.28
CA ARG A 698 -16.53 -1.48 5.93
C ARG A 698 -17.71 -1.66 6.90
N ASP A 699 -18.55 -0.65 6.95
CA ASP A 699 -19.64 -0.50 7.90
C ASP A 699 -20.96 -1.01 7.30
N PRO A 700 -21.72 -1.87 8.00
CA PRO A 700 -23.06 -2.25 7.54
C PRO A 700 -24.13 -1.18 7.81
N HIS A 701 -23.80 -0.10 8.55
CA HIS A 701 -24.77 0.90 9.01
C HIS A 701 -24.35 2.32 8.60
N LEU A 702 -25.31 3.14 8.18
CA LEU A 702 -25.12 4.58 7.92
C LEU A 702 -25.66 5.43 9.09
N GLU A 703 -26.97 5.41 9.31
CA GLU A 703 -27.64 6.27 10.31
C GLU A 703 -27.20 5.98 11.75
N ARG A 704 -27.04 4.70 12.06
CA ARG A 704 -26.56 4.29 13.39
C ARG A 704 -25.15 4.82 13.64
N THR A 705 -24.28 4.75 12.66
CA THR A 705 -22.89 5.21 12.78
C THR A 705 -22.80 6.73 12.92
N LEU A 706 -23.61 7.47 12.16
CA LEU A 706 -23.72 8.92 12.35
C LEU A 706 -24.19 9.28 13.75
N LYS A 707 -25.16 8.52 14.31
CA LYS A 707 -25.58 8.69 15.71
C LYS A 707 -24.46 8.35 16.70
N VAL A 708 -23.67 7.30 16.45
CA VAL A 708 -22.51 6.96 17.29
C VAL A 708 -21.49 8.09 17.29
N PHE A 709 -21.31 8.80 16.18
CA PHE A 709 -20.44 9.99 16.14
C PHE A 709 -20.97 11.14 17.00
N ASP A 710 -22.30 11.33 17.08
CA ASP A 710 -22.90 12.29 18.01
C ASP A 710 -22.72 11.85 19.47
N ASP A 711 -23.00 10.56 19.74
CA ASP A 711 -22.82 9.98 21.08
C ASP A 711 -21.34 10.01 21.55
N ALA A 712 -20.36 9.95 20.62
CA ALA A 712 -18.94 10.11 20.90
C ALA A 712 -18.58 11.51 21.40
N ILE A 713 -19.19 12.54 20.80
CA ILE A 713 -19.02 13.94 21.25
C ILE A 713 -19.61 14.12 22.64
N ASP A 714 -20.82 13.61 22.88
CA ASP A 714 -21.47 13.65 24.20
C ASP A 714 -20.64 12.91 25.27
N TRP A 715 -20.03 11.79 24.90
CA TRP A 715 -19.13 11.02 25.80
C TRP A 715 -17.88 11.85 26.17
N VAL A 716 -17.26 12.53 25.21
CA VAL A 716 -16.14 13.45 25.50
C VAL A 716 -16.58 14.59 26.43
N ILE A 717 -17.74 15.20 26.15
CA ILE A 717 -18.26 16.32 26.97
C ILE A 717 -18.56 15.86 28.41
N ALA A 718 -19.03 14.65 28.60
CA ALA A 718 -19.28 14.07 29.92
C ALA A 718 -18.00 13.91 30.74
N GLY A 719 -16.84 13.74 30.07
CA GLY A 719 -15.53 13.53 30.74
C GLY A 719 -15.49 12.23 31.52
N GLY A 720 -14.64 12.18 32.53
CA GLY A 720 -14.53 11.00 33.41
C GLY A 720 -13.52 9.96 32.88
N PHE A 721 -12.58 10.39 32.05
CA PHE A 721 -11.52 9.51 31.53
C PHE A 721 -10.58 9.10 32.66
N GLU A 722 -10.23 7.82 32.69
CA GLU A 722 -9.22 7.33 33.60
C GLU A 722 -7.84 7.84 33.20
N LYS A 723 -6.99 8.13 34.20
CA LYS A 723 -5.62 8.63 33.93
C LYS A 723 -4.83 7.65 33.06
N VAL A 724 -5.00 6.35 33.29
CA VAL A 724 -4.31 5.29 32.53
C VAL A 724 -4.70 5.35 31.05
N SER A 725 -5.99 5.49 30.72
CA SER A 725 -6.44 5.60 29.32
C SER A 725 -5.87 6.83 28.61
N VAL A 726 -5.70 7.95 29.31
CA VAL A 726 -5.07 9.15 28.75
C VAL A 726 -3.57 8.90 28.49
N GLU A 727 -2.86 8.29 29.45
CA GLU A 727 -1.45 7.93 29.31
C GLU A 727 -1.24 6.95 28.15
N GLU A 728 -2.09 5.93 27.98
CA GLU A 728 -2.07 5.01 26.84
C GLU A 728 -2.34 5.72 25.50
N ALA A 729 -3.26 6.67 25.47
CA ALA A 729 -3.53 7.48 24.30
C ALA A 729 -2.31 8.37 23.92
N ILE A 730 -1.60 8.93 24.89
CA ILE A 730 -0.34 9.66 24.68
C ILE A 730 0.72 8.72 24.09
N LEU A 731 0.92 7.54 24.68
CA LEU A 731 1.85 6.53 24.15
C LEU A 731 1.51 6.12 22.71
N ALA A 732 0.23 5.99 22.38
CA ALA A 732 -0.22 5.70 21.02
C ALA A 732 0.10 6.83 20.02
N VAL A 733 0.07 8.10 20.44
CA VAL A 733 0.53 9.23 19.60
C VAL A 733 2.04 9.15 19.38
N PHE A 734 2.82 8.87 20.43
CA PHE A 734 4.27 8.73 20.30
C PHE A 734 4.68 7.53 19.46
N SER A 735 3.94 6.43 19.50
CA SER A 735 4.17 5.27 18.62
C SER A 735 4.11 5.65 17.13
N ASP A 736 3.25 6.61 16.75
CA ASP A 736 3.21 7.10 15.37
C ASP A 736 4.32 8.12 15.08
N LEU A 737 4.63 9.02 16.04
CA LEU A 737 5.67 10.03 15.87
C LEU A 737 7.07 9.43 15.79
N ASP A 738 7.33 8.42 16.62
CA ASP A 738 8.63 7.77 16.75
C ASP A 738 8.76 6.52 15.87
N LYS A 739 7.81 6.32 14.94
CA LYS A 739 7.89 5.22 13.98
C LYS A 739 9.22 5.29 13.22
N PRO A 740 10.03 4.22 13.23
CA PRO A 740 11.28 4.19 12.48
C PRO A 740 11.06 4.48 11.00
N LEU A 741 11.82 5.42 10.47
CA LEU A 741 11.84 5.75 9.05
C LEU A 741 13.03 5.07 8.36
N SER A 742 12.86 4.74 7.08
CA SER A 742 14.00 4.35 6.24
C SER A 742 14.98 5.52 6.09
N PRO A 743 16.25 5.29 5.71
CA PRO A 743 17.20 6.39 5.47
C PRO A 743 16.66 7.43 4.49
N SER A 744 16.06 7.02 3.39
CA SER A 744 15.41 7.92 2.42
C SER A 744 14.12 8.55 2.95
N GLY A 745 13.37 7.82 3.77
CA GLY A 745 12.16 8.29 4.45
C GLY A 745 12.47 9.42 5.42
N LEU A 746 13.53 9.29 6.22
CA LEU A 746 13.99 10.32 7.16
C LEU A 746 14.41 11.61 6.43
N ALA A 747 15.21 11.49 5.38
CA ALA A 747 15.59 12.63 4.54
C ALA A 747 14.37 13.32 3.89
N SER A 748 13.42 12.55 3.40
CA SER A 748 12.18 13.08 2.81
C SER A 748 11.31 13.79 3.84
N HIS A 749 11.23 13.25 5.06
CA HIS A 749 10.53 13.87 6.19
C HIS A 749 11.16 15.22 6.58
N GLU A 750 12.47 15.26 6.77
CA GLU A 750 13.19 16.49 7.10
C GLU A 750 13.08 17.53 6.00
N PHE A 751 13.19 17.14 4.73
CA PHE A 751 12.98 18.05 3.60
C PHE A 751 11.56 18.64 3.61
N ALA A 752 10.54 17.83 3.90
CA ALA A 752 9.17 18.33 4.04
C ALA A 752 9.01 19.28 5.24
N CYS A 753 9.67 19.01 6.37
CA CYS A 753 9.70 19.92 7.52
C CYS A 753 10.35 21.26 7.18
N ILE A 754 11.48 21.25 6.45
CA ILE A 754 12.18 22.46 5.99
C ILE A 754 11.24 23.29 5.10
N ARG A 755 10.58 22.68 4.13
CA ARG A 755 9.65 23.35 3.21
C ARG A 755 8.47 23.98 3.93
N ARG A 756 7.96 23.31 4.97
CA ARG A 756 6.84 23.81 5.81
C ARG A 756 7.28 24.86 6.83
N GLY A 757 8.57 25.09 7.03
CA GLY A 757 9.08 25.91 8.12
C GLY A 757 8.91 25.31 9.53
N ILE A 758 8.71 23.97 9.62
CA ILE A 758 8.62 23.26 10.89
C ILE A 758 10.02 22.99 11.43
N SER A 759 10.47 23.80 12.37
CA SER A 759 11.77 23.61 13.01
C SER A 759 11.79 22.47 14.02
N LEU A 760 12.98 21.95 14.32
CA LEU A 760 13.19 20.97 15.42
C LEU A 760 12.62 21.50 16.76
N ASN A 761 12.78 22.80 17.05
CA ASN A 761 12.22 23.41 18.25
C ASN A 761 10.67 23.33 18.30
N MET A 762 10.01 23.51 17.17
CA MET A 762 8.55 23.35 17.09
C MET A 762 8.12 21.91 17.33
N ARG A 763 8.85 20.95 16.73
CA ARG A 763 8.59 19.50 16.94
C ARG A 763 8.78 19.11 18.41
N ASN A 764 9.90 19.53 19.02
CA ASN A 764 10.16 19.27 20.42
C ASN A 764 9.16 19.97 21.36
N ALA A 765 8.70 21.17 21.02
CA ALA A 765 7.63 21.83 21.76
C ALA A 765 6.33 21.03 21.73
N PHE A 766 5.93 20.52 20.56
CA PHE A 766 4.76 19.67 20.40
C PHE A 766 4.89 18.36 21.21
N ARG A 767 6.06 17.70 21.19
CA ARG A 767 6.34 16.50 21.99
C ARG A 767 6.20 16.74 23.48
N ARG A 768 6.76 17.86 23.98
CA ARG A 768 6.63 18.24 25.40
C ARG A 768 5.19 18.56 25.80
N GLN A 769 4.41 19.19 24.92
CA GLN A 769 2.99 19.42 25.12
C GLN A 769 2.22 18.09 25.24
N LEU A 770 2.50 17.12 24.36
CA LEU A 770 1.89 15.78 24.41
C LEU A 770 2.11 15.09 25.76
N LEU A 771 3.34 15.16 26.30
CA LEU A 771 3.67 14.53 27.59
C LEU A 771 2.95 15.17 28.78
N THR A 772 2.37 16.36 28.62
CA THR A 772 1.69 17.11 29.70
C THR A 772 0.17 17.12 29.57
N VAL A 773 -0.38 16.50 28.52
CA VAL A 773 -1.85 16.45 28.32
C VAL A 773 -2.50 15.66 29.46
N ASP A 774 -3.57 16.23 30.02
CA ASP A 774 -4.38 15.56 31.03
C ASP A 774 -5.87 15.48 30.64
N ALA A 775 -6.68 14.81 31.44
CA ALA A 775 -8.12 14.65 31.19
C ALA A 775 -8.88 15.99 31.13
N ALA A 776 -8.43 17.02 31.83
CA ALA A 776 -9.07 18.34 31.78
C ALA A 776 -8.81 19.05 30.44
N ASP A 777 -7.64 18.87 29.86
CA ASP A 777 -7.31 19.40 28.53
C ASP A 777 -8.21 18.83 27.44
N LEU A 778 -8.60 17.56 27.56
CA LEU A 778 -9.46 16.86 26.60
C LEU A 778 -10.92 17.34 26.61
N VAL A 779 -11.39 17.93 27.74
CA VAL A 779 -12.79 18.37 27.94
C VAL A 779 -12.92 19.89 27.85
N ARG A 780 -11.82 20.62 27.65
CA ARG A 780 -11.76 22.09 27.70
C ARG A 780 -12.75 22.73 26.72
N ARG A 781 -13.69 23.58 27.26
CA ARG A 781 -14.73 24.25 26.48
C ARG A 781 -14.42 25.73 26.15
N ASP A 782 -13.32 26.29 26.67
CA ASP A 782 -13.19 27.73 26.85
C ASP A 782 -12.33 28.45 25.79
N HIS A 783 -11.90 27.82 24.73
CA HIS A 783 -11.06 28.51 23.77
C HIS A 783 -11.66 28.51 22.35
N ASP A 784 -12.15 29.70 21.98
CA ASP A 784 -12.55 30.15 20.64
C ASP A 784 -13.90 29.61 20.09
N PRO A 785 -14.81 30.50 19.60
CA PRO A 785 -16.03 30.14 18.89
C PRO A 785 -15.81 29.23 17.68
N ALA A 786 -14.55 29.05 17.22
CA ALA A 786 -14.19 28.11 16.17
C ALA A 786 -14.28 26.62 16.63
N PHE A 787 -14.28 26.36 17.92
CA PHE A 787 -14.47 25.02 18.53
C PHE A 787 -15.94 24.64 18.75
N GLN A 788 -16.88 25.37 18.17
CA GLN A 788 -18.22 24.84 18.06
C GLN A 788 -18.20 23.70 17.07
N LEU A 789 -18.15 22.45 17.59
CA LEU A 789 -18.57 21.22 16.92
C LEU A 789 -20.05 21.35 16.51
N THR A 790 -20.41 22.46 15.87
CA THR A 790 -21.75 22.65 15.34
C THR A 790 -21.85 21.91 14.01
N ALA A 791 -22.78 20.97 14.03
CA ALA A 791 -23.20 20.07 12.96
C ALA A 791 -23.38 20.76 11.59
#